data_baf915239980e1e832909e964d68fd2d
#
_entry.id   baf915239980e1e832909e964d68fd2d
#
_cell.length_a   1.000
_cell.length_b   1.000
_cell.length_c   1.000
_cell.angle_alpha   90.00
_cell.angle_beta   90.00
_cell.angle_gamma   90.00
#
_symmetry.space_group_name_H-M   'P 1'
#
loop_
_entity.id
_entity.type
_entity.pdbx_description
1 polymer ?
#
loop_
_entity_poly.entity_id
_entity_poly.type
_entity_poly.pdbx_seq_one_letter_code
_entity_poly.pdbx_strand_id
1 'polypeptide(L)'
;MTRYPPHAPRLLILSRRRFVQGLAAGGVLLGLSTPALKAAAQQARAAIGTAPVLRGTEFDLVIAESPVNFTGQPGMATTINGSLPAPTLRWREGDTVTIRVTNRLRESTSIHWHGIILPYQMDGVPGISFGGIAPGETFTYRFKVSQSGTYWYHSHSGFQELTGMYGAIIIDPAGAETVRAERDHVVLLSDWTDEDPMRVFMKLKTQSNYYNYHQPTAVDFFRDASRDGLSAAMDKRKMWNQMRMSPTDLSDLSAQTLTYLANGTTPAGNWTGLFRPGERVRLRFINGAGNTFYDVRIPGLKLKVVHVDGVDVEPVTVDEFRFGPGETCDVLVEPHDDAYTIFAQSMDRTGYARGTLAVRAGLSAPVPPLDAAPWLSMADMMGGMDHGGMSGMSGMSGMSGMSGMSGMSGMDHGSRAGMDHGAMQGMTGMDHGSMAGMDHGSMAGMDHGAMQGMTGMSGMTGMDSGQMQGMDSANPLAVPSTTVRHARTEYGPGTDMRVDMPRTALDDPGIGLRNNGRRVLTLADLHTPGGPMDPRGPGREVELHLTGNMERYTWSIDGLEFGKSKPVHFRHGERLRVILHNDTMMTHPMHLHGMWSELESPDGRFLARRHTLPVQPAQRLSFLVTADALGRWAWHCHLMLHMDAGMFREVVVS
;
A
#
# COMPACT_ATOMS: atom_id res chain seq x y z
N MET A 1 27.97 8.50 -51.03
CA MET A 1 29.04 9.08 -50.19
C MET A 1 28.84 10.57 -50.13
N THR A 2 28.15 11.07 -49.10
CA THR A 2 28.03 12.52 -48.84
C THR A 2 28.18 12.69 -47.33
N ARG A 3 29.29 13.35 -46.93
CA ARG A 3 29.70 13.60 -45.55
C ARG A 3 28.94 14.82 -45.02
N TYR A 4 28.30 14.69 -43.85
CA TYR A 4 27.85 15.82 -43.04
C TYR A 4 28.92 16.22 -42.04
N PRO A 5 29.17 17.53 -41.82
CA PRO A 5 30.12 18.01 -40.80
C PRO A 5 29.39 18.10 -39.43
N PRO A 6 30.12 17.94 -38.30
CA PRO A 6 29.55 18.06 -36.97
C PRO A 6 29.45 19.54 -36.56
N HIS A 7 28.25 20.02 -36.19
CA HIS A 7 28.03 21.28 -35.52
C HIS A 7 28.28 21.12 -34.02
N ALA A 8 29.39 21.71 -33.54
CA ALA A 8 29.62 21.92 -32.12
C ALA A 8 28.76 23.10 -31.60
N PRO A 9 28.15 23.02 -30.39
CA PRO A 9 27.46 24.16 -29.81
C PRO A 9 28.45 25.21 -29.35
N ARG A 10 28.35 26.44 -29.90
CA ARG A 10 29.10 27.62 -29.42
C ARG A 10 28.54 28.04 -28.06
N LEU A 11 29.30 27.85 -27.00
CA LEU A 11 29.08 28.47 -25.70
C LEU A 11 29.20 30.00 -25.86
N LEU A 12 28.08 30.71 -25.69
CA LEU A 12 28.06 32.18 -25.61
C LEU A 12 28.69 32.60 -24.28
N ILE A 13 29.95 33.03 -24.32
CA ILE A 13 30.61 33.67 -23.18
C ILE A 13 30.07 35.09 -23.09
N LEU A 14 29.09 35.30 -22.20
CA LEU A 14 28.56 36.61 -21.86
C LEU A 14 29.64 37.42 -21.11
N SER A 15 30.02 38.62 -21.62
CA SER A 15 30.93 39.50 -20.91
C SER A 15 30.30 39.96 -19.58
N ARG A 16 31.15 40.14 -18.54
CA ARG A 16 30.73 40.61 -17.19
C ARG A 16 29.84 41.84 -17.24
N ARG A 17 30.02 42.72 -18.22
CA ARG A 17 29.23 43.93 -18.40
C ARG A 17 27.79 43.64 -18.86
N ARG A 18 27.56 42.59 -19.66
CA ARG A 18 26.20 42.17 -20.09
C ARG A 18 25.50 41.37 -18.95
N PHE A 19 26.23 40.68 -18.13
CA PHE A 19 25.70 40.01 -16.95
C PHE A 19 25.21 41.01 -15.91
N VAL A 20 25.97 42.08 -15.63
CA VAL A 20 25.55 43.16 -14.70
C VAL A 20 24.41 43.98 -15.26
N GLN A 21 24.37 44.23 -16.58
CA GLN A 21 23.23 44.89 -17.22
C GLN A 21 21.97 44.05 -17.23
N GLY A 22 22.09 42.72 -17.35
CA GLY A 22 20.97 41.76 -17.18
C GLY A 22 20.43 41.75 -15.77
N LEU A 23 21.30 41.80 -14.74
CA LEU A 23 20.88 41.91 -13.33
C LEU A 23 20.20 43.25 -13.01
N ALA A 24 20.68 44.35 -13.57
CA ALA A 24 20.02 45.66 -13.39
C ALA A 24 18.63 45.74 -14.09
N ALA A 25 18.51 45.15 -15.28
CA ALA A 25 17.21 45.06 -15.99
C ALA A 25 16.24 44.07 -15.29
N GLY A 26 16.75 42.94 -14.74
CA GLY A 26 15.96 42.01 -13.93
C GLY A 26 15.48 42.62 -12.63
N GLY A 27 16.30 43.44 -11.97
CA GLY A 27 15.92 44.17 -10.74
C GLY A 27 14.81 45.19 -10.93
N VAL A 28 14.76 45.86 -12.11
CA VAL A 28 13.68 46.81 -12.46
C VAL A 28 12.38 46.07 -12.81
N LEU A 29 12.43 44.90 -13.43
CA LEU A 29 11.25 44.08 -13.71
C LEU A 29 10.62 43.45 -12.45
N LEU A 30 11.43 43.18 -11.42
CA LEU A 30 10.94 42.71 -10.11
C LEU A 30 10.29 43.83 -9.28
N GLY A 31 10.58 45.09 -9.58
CA GLY A 31 9.97 46.27 -8.96
C GLY A 31 8.61 46.70 -9.55
N LEU A 32 8.29 46.24 -10.77
CA LEU A 32 7.03 46.52 -11.46
C LEU A 32 6.10 45.29 -11.43
N SER A 33 5.86 44.72 -10.24
CA SER A 33 4.80 43.72 -10.06
C SER A 33 3.45 44.45 -10.26
N THR A 34 2.85 44.25 -11.43
CA THR A 34 1.52 44.78 -11.71
C THR A 34 0.53 44.22 -10.67
N PRO A 35 -0.50 45.00 -10.26
CA PRO A 35 -1.53 44.53 -9.35
C PRO A 35 -2.17 43.19 -9.76
N ALA A 36 -2.18 42.90 -11.07
CA ALA A 36 -2.69 41.65 -11.64
C ALA A 36 -1.82 40.41 -11.28
N LEU A 37 -0.48 40.55 -11.25
CA LEU A 37 0.39 39.43 -10.82
C LEU A 37 0.28 39.16 -9.31
N LYS A 38 0.12 40.22 -8.50
CA LYS A 38 -0.16 40.08 -7.06
C LYS A 38 -1.53 39.47 -6.80
N ALA A 39 -2.55 39.86 -7.57
CA ALA A 39 -3.90 39.28 -7.50
C ALA A 39 -3.91 37.79 -7.95
N ALA A 40 -3.21 37.45 -9.03
CA ALA A 40 -3.07 36.07 -9.48
C ALA A 40 -2.31 35.19 -8.47
N ALA A 41 -1.21 35.69 -7.88
CA ALA A 41 -0.47 34.98 -6.82
C ALA A 41 -1.29 34.89 -5.53
N GLN A 42 -2.15 35.85 -5.25
CA GLN A 42 -3.05 35.85 -4.08
C GLN A 42 -4.26 34.95 -4.31
N GLN A 43 -4.78 34.84 -5.55
CA GLN A 43 -5.81 33.87 -5.94
C GLN A 43 -5.25 32.43 -5.90
N ALA A 44 -4.02 32.19 -6.36
CA ALA A 44 -3.37 30.88 -6.25
C ALA A 44 -3.17 30.45 -4.78
N ARG A 45 -2.86 31.39 -3.88
CA ARG A 45 -2.77 31.13 -2.43
C ARG A 45 -4.12 30.86 -1.77
N ALA A 46 -5.21 31.43 -2.26
CA ALA A 46 -6.55 31.24 -1.70
C ALA A 46 -7.17 29.87 -2.04
N ALA A 47 -6.71 29.22 -3.10
CA ALA A 47 -7.20 27.92 -3.54
C ALA A 47 -6.51 26.72 -2.82
N ILE A 48 -5.41 26.96 -2.11
CA ILE A 48 -4.70 25.95 -1.34
C ILE A 48 -5.21 25.96 0.11
N GLY A 49 -5.66 24.80 0.61
CA GLY A 49 -6.07 24.63 2.01
C GLY A 49 -7.58 24.69 2.29
N THR A 50 -8.41 25.03 1.32
CA THR A 50 -9.88 24.96 1.44
C THR A 50 -10.47 24.37 0.17
N ALA A 51 -10.63 23.03 0.15
CA ALA A 51 -11.31 22.37 -0.95
C ALA A 51 -12.79 22.81 -1.00
N PRO A 52 -13.30 23.32 -2.13
CA PRO A 52 -14.72 23.63 -2.26
C PRO A 52 -15.55 22.35 -2.20
N VAL A 53 -16.76 22.42 -1.64
CA VAL A 53 -17.70 21.30 -1.62
C VAL A 53 -18.68 21.45 -2.79
N LEU A 54 -18.64 20.50 -3.71
CA LEU A 54 -19.57 20.41 -4.83
C LEU A 54 -20.69 19.42 -4.46
N ARG A 55 -21.94 19.83 -4.67
CA ARG A 55 -23.14 19.05 -4.34
C ARG A 55 -24.03 18.87 -5.57
N GLY A 56 -24.80 17.79 -5.60
CA GLY A 56 -25.74 17.49 -6.67
C GLY A 56 -25.39 16.20 -7.41
N THR A 57 -25.87 16.09 -8.64
CA THR A 57 -25.71 14.90 -9.50
C THR A 57 -24.94 15.17 -10.79
N GLU A 58 -24.68 16.43 -11.11
CA GLU A 58 -23.95 16.85 -12.32
C GLU A 58 -22.69 17.62 -11.90
N PHE A 59 -21.51 17.19 -12.38
CA PHE A 59 -20.24 17.78 -12.03
C PHE A 59 -19.39 18.01 -13.28
N ASP A 60 -18.72 19.17 -13.33
CA ASP A 60 -17.70 19.49 -14.32
C ASP A 60 -16.35 19.65 -13.61
N LEU A 61 -15.42 18.75 -13.90
CA LEU A 61 -14.08 18.71 -13.33
C LEU A 61 -13.05 19.00 -14.43
N VAL A 62 -12.18 19.96 -14.17
CA VAL A 62 -11.08 20.32 -15.08
C VAL A 62 -9.76 19.99 -14.42
N ILE A 63 -9.01 19.08 -15.01
CA ILE A 63 -7.67 18.71 -14.58
C ILE A 63 -6.66 19.61 -15.26
N ALA A 64 -5.82 20.30 -14.48
CA ALA A 64 -4.81 21.22 -14.98
C ALA A 64 -3.64 21.36 -14.01
N GLU A 65 -2.51 21.88 -14.51
CA GLU A 65 -1.41 22.29 -13.65
C GLU A 65 -1.73 23.61 -12.95
N SER A 66 -1.35 23.70 -11.68
CA SER A 66 -1.49 24.93 -10.86
C SER A 66 -0.22 25.18 -10.06
N PRO A 67 0.25 26.45 -9.96
CA PRO A 67 1.43 26.77 -9.16
C PRO A 67 1.13 26.62 -7.67
N VAL A 68 2.06 25.99 -6.96
CA VAL A 68 2.02 25.78 -5.50
C VAL A 68 3.34 26.16 -4.86
N ASN A 69 3.33 26.38 -3.54
CA ASN A 69 4.54 26.59 -2.75
C ASN A 69 4.29 26.17 -1.31
N PHE A 70 4.79 24.98 -0.94
CA PHE A 70 4.66 24.42 0.41
C PHE A 70 5.92 24.63 1.25
N THR A 71 7.09 24.67 0.64
CA THR A 71 8.41 24.63 1.31
C THR A 71 9.18 25.93 1.21
N GLY A 72 8.68 26.90 0.42
CA GLY A 72 9.40 28.09 -0.03
C GLY A 72 9.93 27.96 -1.46
N GLN A 73 9.91 26.75 -2.03
CA GLN A 73 10.23 26.51 -3.44
C GLN A 73 8.97 26.50 -4.30
N PRO A 74 8.93 27.22 -5.42
CA PRO A 74 7.82 27.14 -6.36
C PRO A 74 7.75 25.76 -7.01
N GLY A 75 6.57 25.16 -7.02
CA GLY A 75 6.25 23.89 -7.67
C GLY A 75 5.02 23.99 -8.56
N MET A 76 4.75 22.93 -9.30
CA MET A 76 3.52 22.78 -10.10
C MET A 76 2.79 21.54 -9.60
N ALA A 77 1.54 21.71 -9.20
CA ALA A 77 0.68 20.61 -8.80
C ALA A 77 -0.31 20.25 -9.92
N THR A 78 -0.67 18.97 -10.01
CA THR A 78 -1.80 18.51 -10.80
C THR A 78 -3.07 18.70 -9.98
N THR A 79 -3.92 19.64 -10.39
CA THR A 79 -5.11 20.04 -9.63
C THR A 79 -6.40 19.75 -10.38
N ILE A 80 -7.49 19.62 -9.64
CA ILE A 80 -8.84 19.58 -10.20
C ILE A 80 -9.55 20.86 -9.80
N ASN A 81 -10.06 21.59 -10.81
CA ASN A 81 -10.69 22.92 -10.66
C ASN A 81 -9.79 23.94 -9.92
N GLY A 82 -8.46 23.79 -10.05
CA GLY A 82 -7.48 24.72 -9.48
C GLY A 82 -7.35 24.65 -7.96
N SER A 83 -7.82 23.60 -7.30
CA SER A 83 -7.69 23.43 -5.85
C SER A 83 -6.85 22.19 -5.46
N LEU A 84 -6.16 22.28 -4.33
CA LEU A 84 -5.44 21.18 -3.68
C LEU A 84 -5.72 21.22 -2.16
N PRO A 85 -6.36 20.17 -1.62
CA PRO A 85 -6.98 19.03 -2.31
C PRO A 85 -8.02 19.46 -3.33
N ALA A 86 -8.32 18.58 -4.27
CA ALA A 86 -9.39 18.75 -5.23
C ALA A 86 -10.76 18.94 -4.51
N PRO A 87 -11.81 19.45 -5.19
CA PRO A 87 -13.12 19.66 -4.58
C PRO A 87 -13.63 18.40 -3.86
N THR A 88 -14.24 18.58 -2.69
CA THR A 88 -15.01 17.52 -2.05
C THR A 88 -16.30 17.31 -2.82
N LEU A 89 -16.50 16.12 -3.38
CA LEU A 89 -17.73 15.72 -4.04
C LEU A 89 -18.71 15.19 -2.99
N ARG A 90 -19.92 15.77 -2.90
CA ARG A 90 -20.93 15.27 -1.96
C ARG A 90 -22.15 14.78 -2.72
N TRP A 91 -22.36 13.48 -2.66
CA TRP A 91 -23.43 12.75 -3.32
C TRP A 91 -24.46 12.26 -2.31
N ARG A 92 -25.52 11.66 -2.81
CA ARG A 92 -26.50 10.94 -2.00
C ARG A 92 -26.63 9.52 -2.52
N GLU A 93 -26.70 8.56 -1.62
CA GLU A 93 -26.99 7.18 -1.94
C GLU A 93 -28.32 7.05 -2.70
N GLY A 94 -28.33 6.25 -3.76
CA GLY A 94 -29.46 6.07 -4.65
C GLY A 94 -29.46 6.97 -5.88
N ASP A 95 -28.75 8.11 -5.86
CA ASP A 95 -28.64 9.02 -6.99
C ASP A 95 -27.81 8.42 -8.13
N THR A 96 -28.01 8.91 -9.34
CA THR A 96 -27.12 8.67 -10.47
C THR A 96 -26.31 9.93 -10.72
N VAL A 97 -24.99 9.83 -10.59
CA VAL A 97 -24.07 10.95 -10.84
C VAL A 97 -23.56 10.93 -12.26
N THR A 98 -23.38 12.13 -12.83
CA THR A 98 -22.74 12.37 -14.13
C THR A 98 -21.59 13.35 -13.91
N ILE A 99 -20.37 12.92 -14.20
CA ILE A 99 -19.16 13.69 -13.94
C ILE A 99 -18.39 13.82 -15.26
N ARG A 100 -18.33 15.04 -15.79
CA ARG A 100 -17.57 15.37 -17.00
C ARG A 100 -16.18 15.82 -16.58
N VAL A 101 -15.16 15.05 -16.97
CA VAL A 101 -13.75 15.32 -16.64
C VAL A 101 -13.02 15.77 -17.90
N THR A 102 -12.56 17.01 -17.90
CA THR A 102 -11.79 17.60 -19.00
C THR A 102 -10.31 17.64 -18.67
N ASN A 103 -9.49 17.02 -19.49
CA ASN A 103 -8.05 17.01 -19.35
C ASN A 103 -7.40 18.23 -20.03
N ARG A 104 -6.76 19.10 -19.26
CA ARG A 104 -5.95 20.22 -19.76
C ARG A 104 -4.45 20.03 -19.56
N LEU A 105 -4.02 18.84 -19.12
CA LEU A 105 -2.61 18.46 -19.06
C LEU A 105 -2.07 18.22 -20.47
N ARG A 106 -0.76 18.09 -20.57
CA ARG A 106 -0.05 17.69 -21.81
C ARG A 106 0.07 16.17 -21.97
N GLU A 107 -0.32 15.43 -20.96
CA GLU A 107 -0.28 13.98 -20.88
C GLU A 107 -1.67 13.40 -20.61
N SER A 108 -1.84 12.09 -20.79
CA SER A 108 -3.06 11.38 -20.46
C SER A 108 -3.29 11.37 -18.95
N THR A 109 -4.55 11.37 -18.56
CA THR A 109 -4.98 11.37 -17.16
C THR A 109 -6.18 10.43 -16.95
N SER A 110 -6.57 10.26 -15.69
CA SER A 110 -7.73 9.46 -15.30
C SER A 110 -8.23 9.88 -13.92
N ILE A 111 -9.45 9.53 -13.56
CA ILE A 111 -9.93 9.56 -12.17
C ILE A 111 -10.44 8.19 -11.81
N HIS A 112 -9.88 7.62 -10.75
CA HIS A 112 -10.41 6.46 -10.05
C HIS A 112 -11.26 6.91 -8.85
N TRP A 113 -12.39 6.24 -8.65
CA TRP A 113 -13.35 6.48 -7.57
C TRP A 113 -13.12 5.43 -6.47
N HIS A 114 -12.16 5.71 -5.59
CA HIS A 114 -11.62 4.75 -4.64
C HIS A 114 -12.68 4.26 -3.64
N GLY A 115 -12.86 2.94 -3.60
CA GLY A 115 -13.81 2.28 -2.71
C GLY A 115 -15.27 2.33 -3.18
N ILE A 116 -15.54 2.87 -4.38
CA ILE A 116 -16.91 2.94 -4.92
C ILE A 116 -17.22 1.71 -5.75
N ILE A 117 -18.36 1.09 -5.47
CA ILE A 117 -18.91 -0.01 -6.27
C ILE A 117 -19.65 0.59 -7.48
N LEU A 118 -19.13 0.30 -8.66
CA LEU A 118 -19.58 0.91 -9.92
C LEU A 118 -19.32 -0.04 -11.12
N PRO A 119 -19.92 0.21 -12.30
CA PRO A 119 -19.60 -0.53 -13.51
C PRO A 119 -18.10 -0.39 -13.88
N TYR A 120 -17.44 -1.48 -14.26
CA TYR A 120 -15.98 -1.48 -14.45
C TYR A 120 -15.49 -0.45 -15.45
N GLN A 121 -16.28 -0.13 -16.50
CA GLN A 121 -15.93 0.90 -17.48
C GLN A 121 -15.81 2.31 -16.86
N MET A 122 -16.36 2.50 -15.67
CA MET A 122 -16.32 3.76 -14.90
C MET A 122 -15.27 3.75 -13.78
N ASP A 123 -14.52 2.67 -13.62
CA ASP A 123 -13.50 2.50 -12.57
C ASP A 123 -12.30 3.45 -12.71
N GLY A 124 -12.00 3.88 -13.93
CA GLY A 124 -11.02 4.93 -14.19
C GLY A 124 -9.55 4.48 -14.20
N VAL A 125 -9.27 3.19 -14.44
CA VAL A 125 -7.90 2.66 -14.54
C VAL A 125 -7.50 2.51 -16.00
N PRO A 126 -6.53 3.32 -16.50
CA PRO A 126 -6.07 3.23 -17.88
C PRO A 126 -5.47 1.86 -18.22
N GLY A 127 -5.83 1.35 -19.40
CA GLY A 127 -5.35 0.05 -19.89
C GLY A 127 -6.08 -1.16 -19.31
N ILE A 128 -6.92 -0.97 -18.27
CA ILE A 128 -7.76 -2.00 -17.67
C ILE A 128 -9.23 -1.71 -17.94
N SER A 129 -9.77 -0.64 -17.39
CA SER A 129 -11.19 -0.31 -17.50
C SER A 129 -11.51 0.63 -18.68
N PHE A 130 -10.55 1.46 -19.11
CA PHE A 130 -10.70 2.38 -20.24
C PHE A 130 -9.33 2.83 -20.81
N GLY A 131 -9.34 3.69 -21.84
CA GLY A 131 -8.12 4.15 -22.52
C GLY A 131 -7.40 5.34 -21.86
N GLY A 132 -7.94 5.89 -20.76
CA GLY A 132 -7.50 7.17 -20.21
C GLY A 132 -8.17 8.35 -20.89
N ILE A 133 -7.91 9.58 -20.41
CA ILE A 133 -8.43 10.84 -20.96
C ILE A 133 -7.25 11.57 -21.61
N ALA A 134 -7.23 11.62 -22.94
CA ALA A 134 -6.13 12.26 -23.67
C ALA A 134 -6.11 13.79 -23.48
N PRO A 135 -4.98 14.48 -23.77
CA PRO A 135 -4.90 15.93 -23.71
C PRO A 135 -5.99 16.61 -24.53
N GLY A 136 -6.74 17.53 -23.91
CA GLY A 136 -7.84 18.27 -24.52
C GLY A 136 -9.18 17.52 -24.59
N GLU A 137 -9.23 16.25 -24.22
CA GLU A 137 -10.45 15.44 -24.21
C GLU A 137 -11.28 15.64 -22.94
N THR A 138 -12.57 15.30 -23.05
CA THR A 138 -13.51 15.21 -21.95
C THR A 138 -14.08 13.80 -21.90
N PHE A 139 -13.94 13.11 -20.78
CA PHE A 139 -14.58 11.83 -20.50
C PHE A 139 -15.75 12.02 -19.53
N THR A 140 -16.85 11.30 -19.75
CA THR A 140 -18.03 11.37 -18.88
C THR A 140 -18.17 10.07 -18.10
N TYR A 141 -17.97 10.15 -16.79
CA TYR A 141 -18.32 9.09 -15.86
C TYR A 141 -19.80 9.19 -15.51
N ARG A 142 -20.53 8.09 -15.58
CA ARG A 142 -21.94 8.05 -15.19
C ARG A 142 -22.27 6.71 -14.53
N PHE A 143 -22.66 6.77 -13.26
CA PHE A 143 -23.00 5.57 -12.49
C PHE A 143 -23.98 5.89 -11.36
N LYS A 144 -24.67 4.85 -10.89
CA LYS A 144 -25.54 4.93 -9.72
C LYS A 144 -24.68 4.78 -8.46
N VAL A 145 -24.92 5.63 -7.48
CA VAL A 145 -24.30 5.60 -6.15
C VAL A 145 -25.10 4.61 -5.29
N SER A 146 -24.49 3.46 -4.93
CA SER A 146 -25.18 2.36 -4.24
C SER A 146 -24.73 2.17 -2.78
N GLN A 147 -24.01 3.16 -2.23
CA GLN A 147 -23.42 3.10 -0.90
C GLN A 147 -23.35 4.49 -0.28
N SER A 148 -23.24 4.56 1.05
CA SER A 148 -23.01 5.80 1.80
C SER A 148 -21.66 5.76 2.52
N GLY A 149 -21.17 6.89 3.03
CA GLY A 149 -19.94 6.96 3.82
C GLY A 149 -18.91 7.96 3.32
N THR A 150 -17.67 7.77 3.75
CA THR A 150 -16.50 8.59 3.43
C THR A 150 -15.58 7.82 2.49
N TYR A 151 -15.33 8.39 1.32
CA TYR A 151 -14.47 7.85 0.25
C TYR A 151 -13.60 8.96 -0.30
N TRP A 152 -12.87 8.67 -1.37
CA TRP A 152 -12.04 9.65 -2.04
C TRP A 152 -11.86 9.31 -3.53
N TYR A 153 -11.27 10.22 -4.29
CA TYR A 153 -10.94 10.01 -5.67
C TYR A 153 -9.55 10.54 -5.99
N HIS A 154 -8.84 9.89 -6.90
CA HIS A 154 -7.49 10.26 -7.26
C HIS A 154 -7.14 9.84 -8.69
N SER A 155 -6.00 10.29 -9.18
CA SER A 155 -5.48 9.82 -10.46
C SER A 155 -5.00 8.39 -10.38
N HIS A 156 -5.22 7.63 -11.44
CA HIS A 156 -4.60 6.32 -11.66
C HIS A 156 -3.65 6.37 -12.89
N SER A 157 -3.04 7.53 -13.15
CA SER A 157 -2.15 7.78 -14.29
C SER A 157 -0.80 8.31 -13.80
N GLY A 158 0.27 7.54 -14.01
CA GLY A 158 1.61 7.91 -13.59
C GLY A 158 1.67 8.32 -12.13
N PHE A 159 2.42 9.39 -11.82
CA PHE A 159 2.56 9.90 -10.45
C PHE A 159 1.67 11.11 -10.15
N GLN A 160 0.56 11.28 -10.87
CA GLN A 160 -0.31 12.46 -10.72
C GLN A 160 -0.97 12.56 -9.33
N GLU A 161 -1.21 11.44 -8.65
CA GLU A 161 -1.64 11.43 -7.25
C GLU A 161 -0.61 12.10 -6.34
N LEU A 162 0.66 11.74 -6.44
CA LEU A 162 1.75 12.33 -5.65
C LEU A 162 2.00 13.81 -5.97
N THR A 163 1.55 14.29 -7.14
CA THR A 163 1.60 15.69 -7.52
C THR A 163 0.33 16.48 -7.20
N GLY A 164 -0.64 15.88 -6.47
CA GLY A 164 -1.78 16.60 -5.89
C GLY A 164 -3.16 16.26 -6.46
N MET A 165 -3.27 15.27 -7.35
CA MET A 165 -4.54 14.91 -7.98
C MET A 165 -5.35 13.93 -7.14
N TYR A 166 -5.92 14.43 -6.05
CA TYR A 166 -6.79 13.70 -5.12
C TYR A 166 -7.83 14.63 -4.47
N GLY A 167 -8.99 14.06 -4.10
CA GLY A 167 -10.07 14.79 -3.41
C GLY A 167 -11.03 13.86 -2.67
N ALA A 168 -11.80 14.39 -1.74
CA ALA A 168 -12.73 13.64 -0.92
C ALA A 168 -14.07 13.38 -1.62
N ILE A 169 -14.70 12.25 -1.30
CA ILE A 169 -16.10 11.93 -1.63
C ILE A 169 -16.85 11.68 -0.34
N ILE A 170 -17.95 12.39 -0.14
CA ILE A 170 -18.88 12.16 0.95
C ILE A 170 -20.22 11.75 0.36
N ILE A 171 -20.72 10.61 0.76
CA ILE A 171 -22.01 10.09 0.30
C ILE A 171 -22.98 10.06 1.48
N ASP A 172 -23.97 10.93 1.42
CA ASP A 172 -25.04 11.00 2.40
C ASP A 172 -25.95 9.75 2.22
N PRO A 173 -26.39 9.07 3.30
CA PRO A 173 -27.23 7.89 3.19
C PRO A 173 -28.62 8.23 2.61
N ALA A 174 -29.26 7.24 1.96
CA ALA A 174 -30.63 7.39 1.46
C ALA A 174 -31.62 7.57 2.62
N GLY A 175 -31.37 6.91 3.74
CA GLY A 175 -32.14 6.98 4.97
C GLY A 175 -31.66 8.06 5.94
N ALA A 176 -31.98 7.88 7.21
CA ALA A 176 -31.46 8.73 8.28
C ALA A 176 -29.97 8.41 8.55
N GLU A 177 -29.19 9.44 8.82
CA GLU A 177 -27.78 9.28 9.26
C GLU A 177 -27.75 8.51 10.59
N THR A 178 -26.97 7.42 10.62
CA THR A 178 -26.81 6.56 11.82
C THR A 178 -25.93 7.23 12.86
N VAL A 179 -24.94 7.99 12.42
CA VAL A 179 -23.98 8.70 13.27
C VAL A 179 -24.31 10.18 13.32
N ARG A 180 -24.93 10.60 14.43
CA ARG A 180 -25.29 12.02 14.61
C ARG A 180 -24.10 12.81 15.14
N ALA A 181 -23.78 13.90 14.47
CA ALA A 181 -22.79 14.89 14.86
C ALA A 181 -23.31 16.30 14.57
N GLU A 182 -23.00 17.27 15.43
CA GLU A 182 -23.34 18.68 15.25
C GLU A 182 -22.37 19.37 14.28
N ARG A 183 -21.15 18.80 14.13
CA ARG A 183 -20.10 19.24 13.19
C ARG A 183 -19.57 18.05 12.40
N ASP A 184 -19.20 18.34 11.16
CA ASP A 184 -18.67 17.35 10.23
C ASP A 184 -17.51 17.97 9.45
N HIS A 185 -16.29 17.45 9.64
CA HIS A 185 -15.09 17.94 8.97
C HIS A 185 -14.39 16.80 8.23
N VAL A 186 -14.06 17.04 6.97
CA VAL A 186 -13.12 16.20 6.23
C VAL A 186 -11.69 16.57 6.64
N VAL A 187 -10.88 15.57 6.94
CA VAL A 187 -9.44 15.70 7.24
C VAL A 187 -8.68 14.80 6.28
N LEU A 188 -8.39 15.33 5.10
CA LEU A 188 -7.61 14.61 4.08
C LEU A 188 -6.13 14.84 4.37
N LEU A 189 -5.42 13.76 4.71
CA LEU A 189 -3.98 13.75 4.90
C LEU A 189 -3.31 13.33 3.60
N SER A 190 -2.21 13.98 3.26
CA SER A 190 -1.46 13.71 2.04
C SER A 190 0.02 14.05 2.22
N ASP A 191 0.82 13.72 1.24
CA ASP A 191 2.24 14.06 1.18
C ASP A 191 2.56 14.79 -0.13
N TRP A 192 3.60 15.60 -0.10
CA TRP A 192 4.09 16.40 -1.21
C TRP A 192 5.61 16.31 -1.30
N THR A 193 6.14 16.22 -2.50
CA THR A 193 7.58 16.37 -2.75
C THR A 193 7.84 17.47 -3.77
N ASP A 194 8.86 18.30 -3.52
CA ASP A 194 9.33 19.29 -4.50
C ASP A 194 10.20 18.65 -5.60
N GLU A 195 10.61 17.41 -5.42
CA GLU A 195 11.33 16.64 -6.42
C GLU A 195 10.34 16.00 -7.40
N ASP A 196 10.70 15.96 -8.67
CA ASP A 196 9.96 15.23 -9.70
C ASP A 196 9.76 13.75 -9.29
N PRO A 197 8.52 13.24 -9.17
CA PRO A 197 8.27 11.88 -8.68
C PRO A 197 8.92 10.79 -9.53
N MET A 198 9.06 10.98 -10.84
CA MET A 198 9.77 10.04 -11.70
C MET A 198 11.27 9.98 -11.34
N ARG A 199 11.88 11.13 -10.99
CA ARG A 199 13.28 11.15 -10.51
C ARG A 199 13.41 10.46 -9.15
N VAL A 200 12.44 10.66 -8.25
CA VAL A 200 12.38 9.93 -6.97
C VAL A 200 12.36 8.43 -7.23
N PHE A 201 11.46 7.97 -8.07
CA PHE A 201 11.35 6.57 -8.45
C PHE A 201 12.64 6.01 -9.06
N MET A 202 13.26 6.72 -9.99
CA MET A 202 14.51 6.30 -10.63
C MET A 202 15.69 6.23 -9.65
N LYS A 203 15.74 7.10 -8.65
CA LYS A 203 16.74 7.02 -7.58
C LYS A 203 16.56 5.78 -6.73
N LEU A 204 15.31 5.45 -6.32
CA LEU A 204 14.99 4.22 -5.60
C LEU A 204 15.32 2.97 -6.44
N LYS A 205 15.03 2.98 -7.75
CA LYS A 205 15.44 1.89 -8.67
C LYS A 205 16.94 1.73 -8.78
N THR A 206 17.73 2.79 -8.56
CA THR A 206 19.18 2.75 -8.60
C THR A 206 19.78 2.37 -7.25
N GLN A 207 19.20 2.89 -6.18
CA GLN A 207 19.60 2.67 -4.79
C GLN A 207 18.35 2.73 -3.91
N SER A 208 17.82 1.60 -3.51
CA SER A 208 16.54 1.50 -2.79
C SER A 208 16.49 2.27 -1.47
N ASN A 209 17.61 2.35 -0.76
CA ASN A 209 17.74 3.07 0.50
C ASN A 209 18.22 4.53 0.34
N TYR A 210 18.09 5.12 -0.87
CA TYR A 210 18.57 6.47 -1.17
C TYR A 210 18.01 7.53 -0.23
N TYR A 211 16.74 7.39 0.15
CA TYR A 211 16.03 8.33 1.03
C TYR A 211 15.94 7.87 2.49
N ASN A 212 16.57 6.74 2.85
CA ASN A 212 16.68 6.31 4.24
C ASN A 212 17.85 7.02 4.94
N TYR A 213 17.57 8.17 5.54
CA TYR A 213 18.56 8.98 6.28
C TYR A 213 18.78 8.49 7.72
N HIS A 214 18.05 7.48 8.18
CA HIS A 214 18.14 6.90 9.52
C HIS A 214 18.84 5.54 9.55
N GLN A 215 19.73 5.30 8.59
CA GLN A 215 20.49 4.05 8.54
C GLN A 215 21.30 3.84 9.83
N PRO A 216 21.41 2.56 10.30
CA PRO A 216 22.17 2.24 11.49
C PRO A 216 23.64 2.71 11.42
N THR A 217 24.07 3.46 12.41
CA THR A 217 25.43 4.06 12.46
C THR A 217 26.41 3.23 13.28
N ALA A 218 27.69 3.61 13.25
CA ALA A 218 28.70 3.04 14.14
C ALA A 218 28.38 3.30 15.62
N VAL A 219 27.76 4.46 15.94
CA VAL A 219 27.33 4.79 17.32
C VAL A 219 26.26 3.83 17.79
N ASP A 220 25.32 3.47 16.92
CA ASP A 220 24.27 2.48 17.25
C ASP A 220 24.88 1.10 17.46
N PHE A 221 25.91 0.73 16.68
CA PHE A 221 26.65 -0.51 16.90
C PHE A 221 27.29 -0.56 18.29
N PHE A 222 27.99 0.49 18.69
CA PHE A 222 28.62 0.52 20.03
C PHE A 222 27.58 0.54 21.16
N ARG A 223 26.43 1.18 20.96
CA ARG A 223 25.32 1.15 21.89
C ARG A 223 24.74 -0.26 22.02
N ASP A 224 24.48 -0.96 20.89
CA ASP A 224 24.04 -2.34 20.89
C ASP A 224 25.08 -3.26 21.56
N ALA A 225 26.35 -3.10 21.25
CA ALA A 225 27.44 -3.90 21.84
C ALA A 225 27.56 -3.68 23.37
N SER A 226 27.34 -2.46 23.84
CA SER A 226 27.33 -2.14 25.27
C SER A 226 26.14 -2.75 26.01
N ARG A 227 24.98 -2.84 25.35
CA ARG A 227 23.74 -3.36 25.94
C ARG A 227 23.63 -4.88 25.86
N ASP A 228 23.90 -5.43 24.68
CA ASP A 228 23.59 -6.83 24.33
C ASP A 228 24.87 -7.70 24.22
N GLY A 229 26.06 -7.08 24.28
CA GLY A 229 27.35 -7.74 24.05
C GLY A 229 27.82 -7.65 22.61
N LEU A 230 29.16 -7.71 22.42
CA LEU A 230 29.80 -7.52 21.11
C LEU A 230 29.36 -8.59 20.08
N SER A 231 29.28 -9.86 20.49
CA SER A 231 28.87 -10.95 19.60
C SER A 231 27.45 -10.75 19.09
N ALA A 232 26.48 -10.47 19.97
CA ALA A 232 25.10 -10.24 19.59
C ALA A 232 24.94 -9.03 18.65
N ALA A 233 25.67 -7.93 18.92
CA ALA A 233 25.68 -6.76 18.05
C ALA A 233 26.27 -7.05 16.66
N MET A 234 27.31 -7.87 16.58
CA MET A 234 27.89 -8.31 15.31
C MET A 234 26.94 -9.23 14.55
N ASP A 235 26.34 -10.22 15.22
CA ASP A 235 25.41 -11.18 14.60
C ASP A 235 24.17 -10.47 14.07
N LYS A 236 23.62 -9.50 14.81
CA LYS A 236 22.54 -8.63 14.36
C LYS A 236 22.89 -7.90 13.07
N ARG A 237 24.06 -7.26 13.01
CA ARG A 237 24.49 -6.54 11.79
C ARG A 237 24.73 -7.48 10.61
N LYS A 238 25.40 -8.62 10.87
CA LYS A 238 25.64 -9.64 9.86
C LYS A 238 24.33 -10.13 9.24
N MET A 239 23.34 -10.38 10.05
CA MET A 239 22.03 -10.86 9.62
C MET A 239 21.31 -9.85 8.71
N TRP A 240 21.21 -8.57 9.11
CA TRP A 240 20.60 -7.54 8.27
C TRP A 240 21.36 -7.34 6.96
N ASN A 241 22.71 -7.39 7.00
CA ASN A 241 23.54 -7.30 5.79
C ASN A 241 23.33 -8.50 4.86
N GLN A 242 23.14 -9.71 5.40
CA GLN A 242 22.86 -10.91 4.60
C GLN A 242 21.52 -10.83 3.90
N MET A 243 20.51 -10.25 4.56
CA MET A 243 19.20 -9.99 3.96
C MET A 243 19.22 -8.79 2.99
N ARG A 244 20.28 -7.99 2.96
CA ARG A 244 20.37 -6.75 2.18
C ARG A 244 19.25 -5.76 2.49
N MET A 245 18.86 -5.70 3.75
CA MET A 245 17.78 -4.87 4.28
C MET A 245 18.28 -3.99 5.41
N SER A 246 17.57 -2.90 5.70
CA SER A 246 17.83 -2.03 6.84
C SER A 246 16.67 -2.08 7.83
N PRO A 247 16.91 -2.27 9.14
CA PRO A 247 15.84 -2.31 10.14
C PRO A 247 15.09 -0.98 10.30
N THR A 248 15.59 0.09 9.71
CA THR A 248 15.00 1.43 9.76
C THR A 248 14.29 1.81 8.47
N ASP A 249 14.30 0.93 7.47
CA ASP A 249 13.64 1.17 6.17
C ASP A 249 12.17 0.76 6.22
N LEU A 250 11.36 1.61 6.87
CA LEU A 250 9.93 1.40 7.08
C LEU A 250 9.07 2.10 6.04
N SER A 251 9.68 3.04 5.31
CA SER A 251 9.02 3.93 4.37
C SER A 251 10.05 4.37 3.34
N ASP A 252 9.73 4.25 2.07
CA ASP A 252 10.65 4.60 0.97
C ASP A 252 11.12 6.05 1.01
N LEU A 253 10.23 6.93 1.48
CA LEU A 253 10.44 8.37 1.58
C LEU A 253 10.19 8.84 3.02
N SER A 254 10.87 9.92 3.40
CA SER A 254 10.83 10.49 4.74
C SER A 254 10.61 12.01 4.69
N ALA A 255 10.48 12.67 5.84
CA ALA A 255 10.28 14.11 5.95
C ALA A 255 11.42 14.96 5.33
N GLN A 256 12.57 14.37 5.03
CA GLN A 256 13.64 15.05 4.29
C GLN A 256 13.25 15.27 2.81
N THR A 257 12.32 14.46 2.29
CA THR A 257 11.85 14.52 0.90
C THR A 257 10.38 14.93 0.84
N LEU A 258 9.59 14.56 1.86
CA LEU A 258 8.15 14.79 1.91
C LEU A 258 7.79 15.95 2.83
N THR A 259 6.81 16.73 2.40
CA THR A 259 6.04 17.65 3.24
C THR A 259 4.68 17.05 3.49
N TYR A 260 4.33 16.81 4.75
CA TYR A 260 3.04 16.22 5.13
C TYR A 260 1.97 17.29 5.23
N LEU A 261 0.82 17.05 4.63
CA LEU A 261 -0.25 18.02 4.50
C LEU A 261 -1.54 17.53 5.18
N ALA A 262 -2.25 18.45 5.81
CA ALA A 262 -3.63 18.26 6.25
C ALA A 262 -4.53 19.22 5.46
N ASN A 263 -5.46 18.67 4.66
CA ASN A 263 -6.30 19.44 3.74
C ASN A 263 -5.49 20.43 2.88
N GLY A 264 -4.35 19.99 2.33
CA GLY A 264 -3.46 20.82 1.50
C GLY A 264 -2.67 21.89 2.27
N THR A 265 -2.69 21.85 3.59
CA THR A 265 -2.03 22.82 4.47
C THR A 265 -0.85 22.18 5.19
N THR A 266 0.31 22.85 5.15
CA THR A 266 1.52 22.39 5.88
C THR A 266 1.33 22.47 7.40
N PRO A 267 2.15 21.78 8.20
CA PRO A 267 2.10 21.90 9.66
C PRO A 267 2.22 23.34 10.16
N ALA A 268 3.02 24.18 9.48
CA ALA A 268 3.16 25.60 9.81
C ALA A 268 1.90 26.40 9.46
N GLY A 269 1.21 26.05 8.37
CA GLY A 269 -0.05 26.68 7.96
C GLY A 269 -1.23 26.31 8.85
N ASN A 270 -1.20 25.14 9.50
CA ASN A 270 -2.12 24.71 10.54
C ASN A 270 -3.61 24.81 10.18
N TRP A 271 -4.11 23.87 9.37
CA TRP A 271 -5.54 23.79 9.07
C TRP A 271 -6.39 23.81 10.34
N THR A 272 -7.54 24.51 10.32
CA THR A 272 -8.41 24.64 11.49
C THR A 272 -9.84 24.21 11.20
N GLY A 273 -10.32 23.20 11.95
CA GLY A 273 -11.73 22.84 12.04
C GLY A 273 -12.39 23.53 13.24
N LEU A 274 -13.55 24.17 13.03
CA LEU A 274 -14.24 24.91 14.08
C LEU A 274 -15.30 24.06 14.77
N PHE A 275 -15.43 24.23 16.08
CA PHE A 275 -16.46 23.60 16.89
C PHE A 275 -16.97 24.54 18.00
N ARG A 276 -18.03 24.14 18.68
CA ARG A 276 -18.47 24.76 19.94
C ARG A 276 -18.29 23.74 21.09
N PRO A 277 -17.87 24.17 22.28
CA PRO A 277 -17.69 23.26 23.42
C PRO A 277 -18.92 22.38 23.66
N GLY A 278 -18.71 21.07 23.79
CA GLY A 278 -19.77 20.09 24.00
C GLY A 278 -20.50 19.63 22.74
N GLU A 279 -20.19 20.17 21.54
CA GLU A 279 -20.65 19.59 20.27
C GLU A 279 -19.93 18.26 20.02
N ARG A 280 -20.66 17.27 19.49
CA ARG A 280 -20.04 16.08 18.88
C ARG A 280 -19.54 16.47 17.51
N VAL A 281 -18.24 16.28 17.29
CA VAL A 281 -17.56 16.59 16.05
C VAL A 281 -17.21 15.29 15.35
N ARG A 282 -17.69 15.08 14.13
CA ARG A 282 -17.25 13.99 13.24
C ARG A 282 -16.05 14.46 12.46
N LEU A 283 -14.97 13.73 12.55
CA LEU A 283 -13.78 13.91 11.73
C LEU A 283 -13.70 12.75 10.74
N ARG A 284 -13.75 13.06 9.45
CA ARG A 284 -13.66 12.10 8.35
C ARG A 284 -12.22 12.10 7.85
N PHE A 285 -11.41 11.21 8.40
CA PHE A 285 -10.03 11.06 7.98
C PHE A 285 -9.96 10.26 6.69
N ILE A 286 -9.18 10.79 5.74
CA ILE A 286 -8.86 10.16 4.46
C ILE A 286 -7.34 10.18 4.32
N ASN A 287 -6.71 9.04 4.08
CA ASN A 287 -5.31 9.00 3.73
C ASN A 287 -5.14 8.98 2.20
N GLY A 288 -5.01 10.16 1.63
CA GLY A 288 -4.71 10.39 0.22
C GLY A 288 -3.22 10.65 -0.04
N ALA A 289 -2.33 10.11 0.80
CA ALA A 289 -0.89 10.17 0.57
C ALA A 289 -0.45 9.12 -0.46
N GLY A 290 0.51 9.46 -1.30
CA GLY A 290 1.08 8.50 -2.24
C GLY A 290 2.02 7.48 -1.58
N ASN A 291 2.59 7.81 -0.39
CA ASN A 291 3.59 6.95 0.23
C ASN A 291 3.50 6.83 1.77
N THR A 292 2.73 7.67 2.45
CA THR A 292 2.84 7.82 3.91
C THR A 292 1.74 7.11 4.68
N PHE A 293 2.11 6.17 5.57
CA PHE A 293 1.26 5.74 6.67
C PHE A 293 1.25 6.79 7.77
N TYR A 294 0.07 7.11 8.29
CA TYR A 294 -0.08 8.05 9.41
C TYR A 294 -0.58 7.36 10.66
N ASP A 295 0.02 7.74 11.81
CA ASP A 295 -0.50 7.45 13.14
C ASP A 295 -1.16 8.71 13.69
N VAL A 296 -2.49 8.65 13.85
CA VAL A 296 -3.33 9.81 14.17
C VAL A 296 -3.79 9.78 15.61
N ARG A 297 -3.56 10.88 16.32
CA ARG A 297 -4.09 11.13 17.67
C ARG A 297 -4.46 12.59 17.86
N ILE A 298 -5.33 12.85 18.81
CA ILE A 298 -5.69 14.21 19.26
C ILE A 298 -5.45 14.25 20.76
N PRO A 299 -4.30 14.75 21.23
CA PRO A 299 -4.00 14.80 22.67
C PRO A 299 -5.12 15.47 23.46
N GLY A 300 -5.55 14.83 24.54
CA GLY A 300 -6.65 15.30 25.37
C GLY A 300 -8.04 14.81 24.95
N LEU A 301 -8.18 14.15 23.79
CA LEU A 301 -9.44 13.56 23.33
C LEU A 301 -9.33 12.06 23.10
N LYS A 302 -10.42 11.35 23.35
CA LYS A 302 -10.63 9.97 22.88
C LYS A 302 -11.29 10.01 21.51
N LEU A 303 -10.88 9.12 20.64
CA LEU A 303 -11.39 8.96 19.30
C LEU A 303 -12.39 7.80 19.28
N LYS A 304 -13.66 8.08 19.09
CA LYS A 304 -14.68 7.03 18.92
C LYS A 304 -14.81 6.72 17.44
N VAL A 305 -14.17 5.64 17.00
CA VAL A 305 -14.23 5.16 15.61
C VAL A 305 -15.64 4.66 15.32
N VAL A 306 -16.24 5.11 14.24
CA VAL A 306 -17.63 4.80 13.84
C VAL A 306 -17.75 4.27 12.41
N HIS A 307 -16.80 4.64 11.52
CA HIS A 307 -16.72 4.07 10.17
C HIS A 307 -15.25 3.80 9.82
N VAL A 308 -15.03 2.78 9.03
CA VAL A 308 -13.77 2.54 8.32
C VAL A 308 -14.09 2.16 6.87
N ASP A 309 -13.31 2.71 5.94
CA ASP A 309 -13.51 2.50 4.50
C ASP A 309 -14.96 2.77 4.05
N GLY A 310 -15.57 3.82 4.62
CA GLY A 310 -16.93 4.23 4.30
C GLY A 310 -18.04 3.36 4.91
N VAL A 311 -17.71 2.30 5.63
CA VAL A 311 -18.66 1.34 6.20
C VAL A 311 -18.80 1.52 7.71
N ASP A 312 -20.02 1.41 8.22
CA ASP A 312 -20.31 1.42 9.65
C ASP A 312 -19.53 0.32 10.38
N VAL A 313 -18.96 0.65 11.53
CA VAL A 313 -18.42 -0.33 12.48
C VAL A 313 -19.05 -0.15 13.85
N GLU A 314 -19.10 -1.23 14.64
CA GLU A 314 -19.42 -1.13 16.05
C GLU A 314 -18.45 -0.12 16.70
N PRO A 315 -18.98 0.89 17.41
CA PRO A 315 -18.13 2.00 17.87
C PRO A 315 -17.03 1.56 18.83
N VAL A 316 -15.77 1.85 18.48
CA VAL A 316 -14.59 1.54 19.30
C VAL A 316 -13.92 2.84 19.73
N THR A 317 -13.64 2.97 21.04
CA THR A 317 -12.95 4.14 21.59
C THR A 317 -11.46 3.86 21.76
N VAL A 318 -10.63 4.68 21.12
CA VAL A 318 -9.17 4.55 21.11
C VAL A 318 -8.49 5.89 21.41
N ASP A 319 -7.19 5.84 21.65
CA ASP A 319 -6.33 7.03 21.77
C ASP A 319 -5.69 7.39 20.42
N GLU A 320 -5.44 6.38 19.59
CA GLU A 320 -4.67 6.50 18.37
C GLU A 320 -5.10 5.43 17.36
N PHE A 321 -4.99 5.75 16.08
CA PHE A 321 -5.12 4.75 15.02
C PHE A 321 -4.07 4.97 13.94
N ARG A 322 -3.58 3.88 13.33
CA ARG A 322 -2.77 3.88 12.11
C ARG A 322 -3.67 3.63 10.93
N PHE A 323 -3.45 4.36 9.84
CA PHE A 323 -4.05 4.04 8.56
C PHE A 323 -3.09 4.34 7.39
N GLY A 324 -3.12 3.48 6.39
CA GLY A 324 -2.28 3.57 5.21
C GLY A 324 -2.94 4.34 4.08
N PRO A 325 -2.17 4.64 3.02
CA PRO A 325 -2.73 5.20 1.79
C PRO A 325 -3.93 4.38 1.29
N GLY A 326 -4.97 5.07 0.88
CA GLY A 326 -6.21 4.46 0.43
C GLY A 326 -7.27 4.22 1.51
N GLU A 327 -6.93 4.16 2.78
CA GLU A 327 -7.89 3.92 3.86
C GLU A 327 -8.63 5.18 4.28
N THR A 328 -9.85 5.01 4.81
CA THR A 328 -10.62 6.07 5.47
C THR A 328 -11.05 5.66 6.88
N CYS A 329 -11.15 6.63 7.79
CA CYS A 329 -11.55 6.40 9.16
C CYS A 329 -12.35 7.59 9.69
N ASP A 330 -13.61 7.38 10.06
CA ASP A 330 -14.43 8.43 10.67
C ASP A 330 -14.47 8.24 12.19
N VAL A 331 -14.18 9.32 12.90
CA VAL A 331 -14.23 9.33 14.36
C VAL A 331 -15.13 10.42 14.89
N LEU A 332 -15.78 10.16 16.03
CA LEU A 332 -16.46 11.17 16.82
C LEU A 332 -15.57 11.60 17.99
N VAL A 333 -15.52 12.89 18.21
CA VAL A 333 -14.87 13.53 19.37
C VAL A 333 -15.82 14.54 20.04
N GLU A 334 -15.66 14.77 21.33
CA GLU A 334 -16.45 15.73 22.12
C GLU A 334 -15.47 16.73 22.78
N PRO A 335 -15.02 17.76 22.05
CA PRO A 335 -14.07 18.73 22.58
C PRO A 335 -14.74 19.73 23.52
N HIS A 336 -14.07 20.04 24.65
CA HIS A 336 -14.55 20.97 25.66
C HIS A 336 -13.62 22.18 25.86
N ASP A 337 -12.29 22.03 25.65
CA ASP A 337 -11.32 23.11 25.76
C ASP A 337 -11.29 23.95 24.45
N ASP A 338 -10.63 25.11 24.52
CA ASP A 338 -10.62 26.07 23.40
C ASP A 338 -9.96 25.55 22.11
N ALA A 339 -8.98 24.65 22.23
CA ALA A 339 -8.27 24.11 21.07
C ALA A 339 -7.58 22.77 21.36
N TYR A 340 -7.51 21.91 20.31
CA TYR A 340 -6.82 20.62 20.32
C TYR A 340 -6.00 20.45 19.04
N THR A 341 -4.81 19.87 19.15
CA THR A 341 -4.00 19.54 17.98
C THR A 341 -4.44 18.19 17.40
N ILE A 342 -4.86 18.17 16.13
CA ILE A 342 -4.91 16.97 15.32
C ILE A 342 -3.47 16.67 14.88
N PHE A 343 -2.92 15.56 15.34
CA PHE A 343 -1.54 15.20 15.11
C PHE A 343 -1.46 13.85 14.37
N ALA A 344 -0.91 13.87 13.18
CA ALA A 344 -0.75 12.71 12.32
C ALA A 344 0.75 12.53 11.98
N GLN A 345 1.46 11.74 12.77
CA GLN A 345 2.88 11.47 12.55
C GLN A 345 3.07 10.37 11.51
N SER A 346 4.14 10.46 10.71
CA SER A 346 4.52 9.40 9.80
C SER A 346 4.97 8.13 10.54
N MET A 347 4.77 6.97 9.96
CA MET A 347 5.11 5.67 10.56
C MET A 347 6.60 5.59 10.93
N ASP A 348 7.48 6.18 10.13
CA ASP A 348 8.92 6.24 10.36
C ASP A 348 9.36 7.28 11.39
N ARG A 349 8.43 8.10 11.91
CA ARG A 349 8.69 9.16 12.89
C ARG A 349 9.62 10.27 12.41
N THR A 350 9.67 10.53 11.10
CA THR A 350 10.51 11.62 10.56
C THR A 350 9.77 12.95 10.48
N GLY A 351 8.42 12.95 10.47
CA GLY A 351 7.62 14.16 10.41
C GLY A 351 6.14 13.93 10.69
N TYR A 352 5.33 14.95 10.47
CA TYR A 352 3.89 14.89 10.76
C TYR A 352 3.08 15.87 9.92
N ALA A 353 1.82 15.54 9.65
CA ALA A 353 0.78 16.48 9.28
C ALA A 353 0.09 17.02 10.54
N ARG A 354 -0.44 18.24 10.46
CA ARG A 354 -1.05 18.93 11.61
C ARG A 354 -2.31 19.67 11.21
N GLY A 355 -3.30 19.61 12.09
CA GLY A 355 -4.46 20.50 12.12
C GLY A 355 -4.80 20.92 13.54
N THR A 356 -5.75 21.82 13.68
CA THR A 356 -6.29 22.24 14.98
C THR A 356 -7.81 22.16 14.96
N LEU A 357 -8.42 21.54 15.98
CA LEU A 357 -9.81 21.78 16.32
C LEU A 357 -9.85 22.96 17.28
N ALA A 358 -10.68 24.00 16.99
CA ALA A 358 -10.71 25.20 17.78
C ALA A 358 -12.10 25.83 17.84
N VAL A 359 -12.40 26.55 18.94
CA VAL A 359 -13.65 27.30 19.10
C VAL A 359 -13.69 28.55 18.21
N ARG A 360 -12.54 29.03 17.74
CA ARG A 360 -12.39 30.14 16.79
C ARG A 360 -11.11 30.04 16.00
N ALA A 361 -11.10 30.63 14.82
CA ALA A 361 -9.91 30.69 13.98
C ALA A 361 -8.72 31.39 14.66
N GLY A 362 -7.51 30.96 14.32
CA GLY A 362 -6.27 31.55 14.84
C GLY A 362 -5.81 30.98 16.18
N LEU A 363 -6.59 30.11 16.84
CA LEU A 363 -6.13 29.36 17.99
C LEU A 363 -5.23 28.17 17.56
N SER A 364 -4.35 27.77 18.44
CA SER A 364 -3.54 26.56 18.30
C SER A 364 -3.32 25.91 19.66
N ALA A 365 -3.20 24.60 19.68
CA ALA A 365 -2.82 23.82 20.85
C ALA A 365 -1.35 23.35 20.75
N PRO A 366 -0.73 22.92 21.85
CA PRO A 366 0.62 22.37 21.85
C PRO A 366 0.73 21.17 20.87
N VAL A 367 1.80 21.13 20.11
CA VAL A 367 2.12 19.99 19.23
C VAL A 367 2.92 18.97 20.04
N PRO A 368 2.48 17.72 20.14
CA PRO A 368 3.27 16.71 20.84
C PRO A 368 4.59 16.43 20.10
N PRO A 369 5.63 15.97 20.80
CA PRO A 369 6.83 15.49 20.15
C PRO A 369 6.50 14.23 19.29
N LEU A 370 7.31 14.00 18.28
CA LEU A 370 7.32 12.71 17.58
C LEU A 370 7.67 11.59 18.57
N ASP A 371 7.04 10.45 18.41
CA ASP A 371 7.42 9.25 19.15
C ASP A 371 8.84 8.79 18.73
N ALA A 372 9.44 7.89 19.50
CA ALA A 372 10.74 7.32 19.15
C ALA A 372 10.67 6.58 17.79
N ALA A 373 11.68 6.79 16.96
CA ALA A 373 11.77 6.09 15.66
C ALA A 373 11.81 4.57 15.88
N PRO A 374 10.91 3.81 15.27
CA PRO A 374 10.86 2.37 15.45
C PRO A 374 11.94 1.67 14.61
N TRP A 375 12.36 0.52 15.08
CA TRP A 375 13.28 -0.37 14.40
C TRP A 375 12.64 -1.73 14.24
N LEU A 376 12.65 -2.28 13.02
CA LEU A 376 12.20 -3.64 12.78
C LEU A 376 13.06 -4.63 13.57
N SER A 377 12.39 -5.58 14.18
CA SER A 377 13.01 -6.74 14.81
C SER A 377 12.86 -7.98 13.93
N MET A 378 13.62 -9.03 14.24
CA MET A 378 13.43 -10.32 13.56
C MET A 378 12.06 -10.92 13.83
N ALA A 379 11.47 -10.67 14.99
CA ALA A 379 10.11 -11.11 15.30
C ALA A 379 9.07 -10.45 14.38
N ASP A 380 9.32 -9.20 13.93
CA ASP A 380 8.47 -8.55 12.93
C ASP A 380 8.57 -9.20 11.55
N MET A 381 9.72 -9.80 11.22
CA MET A 381 10.07 -10.30 9.89
C MET A 381 9.83 -11.81 9.72
N MET A 382 10.00 -12.60 10.79
CA MET A 382 10.02 -14.07 10.71
C MET A 382 8.71 -14.73 11.14
N GLY A 383 7.70 -13.96 11.57
CA GLY A 383 6.40 -14.49 11.97
C GLY A 383 6.40 -15.20 13.32
N GLY A 384 5.71 -16.33 13.43
CA GLY A 384 5.28 -17.01 14.66
C GLY A 384 6.33 -17.61 15.60
N MET A 385 7.53 -17.05 15.70
CA MET A 385 8.39 -17.42 16.82
C MET A 385 7.87 -16.76 18.10
N ASP A 386 7.20 -17.55 18.91
CA ASP A 386 6.74 -17.16 20.25
C ASP A 386 7.89 -16.56 21.06
N HIS A 387 7.66 -15.45 21.74
CA HIS A 387 8.63 -14.78 22.61
C HIS A 387 9.18 -15.69 23.76
N GLY A 388 8.64 -16.90 23.92
CA GLY A 388 9.14 -17.92 24.84
C GLY A 388 10.26 -18.81 24.28
N GLY A 389 10.51 -18.81 22.97
CA GLY A 389 11.43 -19.73 22.29
C GLY A 389 12.86 -19.22 22.08
N MET A 390 13.17 -17.97 22.40
CA MET A 390 14.54 -17.44 22.20
C MET A 390 15.62 -18.04 23.12
N SER A 391 15.26 -18.77 24.17
CA SER A 391 16.20 -19.56 24.96
C SER A 391 16.64 -20.88 24.27
N GLY A 392 16.06 -21.23 23.12
CA GLY A 392 16.35 -22.41 22.33
C GLY A 392 17.27 -22.20 21.12
N MET A 393 17.67 -20.97 20.79
CA MET A 393 18.54 -20.70 19.64
C MET A 393 20.02 -21.13 19.79
N SER A 394 20.39 -21.76 20.91
CA SER A 394 21.66 -22.52 21.01
C SER A 394 21.67 -23.80 20.14
N GLY A 395 20.57 -24.15 19.48
CA GLY A 395 20.44 -25.28 18.56
C GLY A 395 20.69 -24.99 17.07
N MET A 396 20.85 -23.74 16.64
CA MET A 396 21.18 -23.40 15.25
C MET A 396 22.66 -23.60 14.86
N SER A 397 23.47 -24.19 15.71
CA SER A 397 24.77 -24.79 15.32
C SER A 397 24.64 -26.01 14.39
N GLY A 398 23.43 -26.46 14.06
CA GLY A 398 23.16 -27.56 13.13
C GLY A 398 23.17 -27.18 11.63
N MET A 399 23.21 -25.88 11.25
CA MET A 399 23.39 -25.46 9.84
C MET A 399 24.85 -25.45 9.36
N SER A 400 25.82 -25.91 10.18
CA SER A 400 27.17 -26.25 9.74
C SER A 400 27.26 -27.61 9.00
N GLY A 401 26.16 -28.28 8.75
CA GLY A 401 26.11 -29.57 8.04
C GLY A 401 26.28 -29.49 6.52
N MET A 402 26.39 -28.30 5.92
CA MET A 402 26.70 -28.14 4.48
C MET A 402 28.21 -27.98 4.19
N SER A 403 29.10 -28.17 5.17
CA SER A 403 30.55 -28.26 4.94
C SER A 403 31.01 -29.73 4.72
N GLY A 404 30.11 -30.66 4.44
CA GLY A 404 30.40 -32.06 4.18
C GLY A 404 30.90 -32.41 2.77
N MET A 405 31.30 -31.43 1.95
CA MET A 405 31.99 -31.71 0.66
C MET A 405 33.48 -31.37 0.65
N SER A 406 34.13 -31.29 1.77
CA SER A 406 35.62 -31.17 1.86
C SER A 406 36.28 -32.50 2.30
N GLY A 407 35.75 -33.62 1.86
CA GLY A 407 36.27 -34.98 2.14
C GLY A 407 36.92 -35.64 0.94
N MET A 408 37.66 -34.90 0.10
CA MET A 408 38.57 -35.48 -0.90
C MET A 408 39.91 -34.74 -0.93
N SER A 409 40.61 -34.73 0.17
CA SER A 409 42.03 -34.39 0.24
C SER A 409 42.77 -35.51 0.94
N GLY A 410 43.16 -36.49 0.14
CA GLY A 410 43.94 -37.65 0.59
C GLY A 410 44.37 -38.49 -0.60
N MET A 411 45.15 -37.92 -1.53
CA MET A 411 46.05 -38.67 -2.38
C MET A 411 47.34 -37.92 -2.58
N ASP A 412 48.35 -38.58 -2.25
CA ASP A 412 49.75 -38.30 -2.09
C ASP A 412 50.43 -37.67 -3.29
N HIS A 413 51.36 -36.77 -3.04
CA HIS A 413 52.24 -36.15 -4.00
C HIS A 413 53.26 -37.13 -4.52
N GLY A 414 53.13 -37.53 -5.80
CA GLY A 414 54.18 -38.17 -6.58
C GLY A 414 54.59 -37.25 -7.73
N SER A 415 55.75 -36.68 -7.58
CA SER A 415 56.43 -35.86 -8.57
C SER A 415 56.70 -36.62 -9.87
N ARG A 416 56.40 -36.00 -11.03
CA ARG A 416 57.30 -36.03 -12.20
C ARG A 416 56.97 -34.96 -13.20
N ALA A 417 58.05 -34.34 -13.64
CA ALA A 417 58.18 -33.30 -14.60
C ALA A 417 57.94 -33.77 -16.05
N GLY A 418 57.48 -32.84 -16.93
CA GLY A 418 57.97 -32.78 -18.29
C GLY A 418 56.94 -32.95 -19.41
N MET A 419 57.04 -32.02 -20.34
CA MET A 419 56.68 -32.06 -21.79
C MET A 419 55.28 -31.55 -22.14
N ASP A 420 55.24 -30.38 -22.63
CA ASP A 420 55.45 -29.81 -24.00
C ASP A 420 54.22 -29.83 -24.92
N HIS A 421 54.13 -28.76 -25.64
CA HIS A 421 53.12 -28.26 -26.58
C HIS A 421 52.57 -29.23 -27.61
N GLY A 422 51.29 -29.02 -27.94
CA GLY A 422 50.67 -29.58 -29.15
C GLY A 422 49.35 -28.93 -29.45
N ALA A 423 49.35 -28.00 -30.35
CA ALA A 423 48.18 -27.41 -30.98
C ALA A 423 47.50 -28.43 -31.88
N MET A 424 46.16 -28.41 -31.95
CA MET A 424 45.47 -28.67 -33.24
C MET A 424 44.08 -28.08 -33.24
N GLN A 425 43.88 -27.33 -34.29
CA GLN A 425 42.64 -26.77 -34.84
C GLN A 425 41.67 -27.84 -35.34
N GLY A 426 40.40 -27.48 -35.33
CA GLY A 426 39.48 -27.80 -36.45
C GLY A 426 38.57 -28.98 -36.25
N MET A 427 37.29 -28.69 -36.18
CA MET A 427 36.35 -29.21 -37.20
C MET A 427 34.96 -28.63 -36.99
N THR A 428 34.54 -27.93 -37.98
CA THR A 428 33.20 -27.47 -38.31
C THR A 428 32.32 -28.62 -38.80
N GLY A 429 31.03 -28.57 -38.47
CA GLY A 429 29.96 -29.02 -39.38
C GLY A 429 29.32 -30.35 -39.07
N MET A 430 28.01 -30.31 -38.90
CA MET A 430 26.96 -31.16 -39.50
C MET A 430 25.68 -30.91 -38.70
N ASP A 431 24.80 -30.46 -39.23
CA ASP A 431 23.66 -30.36 -40.11
C ASP A 431 22.45 -31.23 -39.66
N HIS A 432 21.32 -30.70 -39.91
CA HIS A 432 19.93 -31.08 -39.65
C HIS A 432 19.56 -32.56 -39.85
N GLY A 433 18.65 -33.05 -38.99
CA GLY A 433 17.90 -34.25 -39.20
C GLY A 433 16.56 -34.21 -38.44
N SER A 434 15.54 -33.79 -39.16
CA SER A 434 14.14 -33.94 -38.79
C SER A 434 13.71 -35.40 -38.84
N MET A 435 12.98 -35.88 -37.81
CA MET A 435 12.05 -37.00 -37.99
C MET A 435 10.78 -36.77 -37.18
N ALA A 436 9.71 -36.69 -37.95
CA ALA A 436 8.33 -36.75 -37.53
C ALA A 436 7.87 -38.20 -37.37
N GLY A 437 6.95 -38.40 -36.43
CA GLY A 437 5.95 -39.47 -36.52
C GLY A 437 6.26 -40.73 -35.73
N MET A 438 5.48 -40.98 -34.67
CA MET A 438 4.82 -42.28 -34.51
C MET A 438 3.64 -42.19 -33.54
N ASP A 439 2.66 -42.91 -33.97
CA ASP A 439 1.25 -42.88 -33.65
C ASP A 439 0.86 -43.71 -32.43
N HIS A 440 -0.35 -43.55 -32.02
CA HIS A 440 -1.18 -44.18 -31.01
C HIS A 440 -0.91 -45.67 -30.67
N GLY A 441 -0.96 -45.98 -29.39
CA GLY A 441 -1.16 -47.32 -28.87
C GLY A 441 -1.96 -47.32 -27.59
N SER A 442 -3.26 -47.52 -27.72
CA SER A 442 -4.20 -47.83 -26.64
C SER A 442 -3.92 -49.23 -26.07
N MET A 443 -3.85 -49.36 -24.74
CA MET A 443 -4.09 -50.65 -24.10
C MET A 443 -5.01 -50.45 -22.88
N ALA A 444 -6.18 -50.99 -23.05
CA ALA A 444 -7.15 -51.28 -22.01
C ALA A 444 -6.83 -52.63 -21.36
N GLY A 445 -7.09 -52.74 -20.05
CA GLY A 445 -7.42 -53.97 -19.40
C GLY A 445 -6.28 -54.64 -18.62
N MET A 446 -6.36 -54.61 -17.30
CA MET A 446 -6.10 -55.81 -16.49
C MET A 446 -6.86 -55.75 -15.17
N ASP A 447 -7.38 -56.91 -14.91
CA ASP A 447 -8.49 -57.34 -14.08
C ASP A 447 -8.14 -57.51 -12.59
N HIS A 448 -9.17 -57.62 -11.81
CA HIS A 448 -9.21 -57.84 -10.37
C HIS A 448 -8.45 -59.13 -9.92
N GLY A 449 -7.66 -58.98 -8.86
CA GLY A 449 -7.12 -60.07 -8.08
C GLY A 449 -7.46 -59.94 -6.62
N ALA A 450 -8.42 -60.71 -6.15
CA ALA A 450 -8.84 -60.84 -4.77
C ALA A 450 -7.74 -61.47 -3.90
N MET A 451 -7.51 -60.91 -2.71
CA MET A 451 -6.95 -61.68 -1.59
C MET A 451 -7.94 -61.69 -0.43
N GLN A 452 -8.55 -62.86 -0.25
CA GLN A 452 -9.21 -63.28 0.98
C GLN A 452 -8.17 -63.69 2.00
N GLY A 453 -8.45 -63.35 3.26
CA GLY A 453 -7.95 -64.16 4.36
C GLY A 453 -7.33 -63.39 5.52
N MET A 454 -8.14 -63.03 6.50
CA MET A 454 -7.87 -63.29 7.91
C MET A 454 -9.14 -63.06 8.73
N THR A 455 -9.76 -64.21 9.05
CA THR A 455 -10.80 -64.35 10.07
C THR A 455 -10.14 -64.36 11.45
N GLY A 456 -10.75 -63.60 12.37
CA GLY A 456 -10.58 -63.90 13.79
C GLY A 456 -10.51 -62.67 14.69
N MET A 457 -11.69 -62.17 15.10
CA MET A 457 -11.94 -61.76 16.48
C MET A 457 -13.43 -61.42 16.63
N SER A 458 -14.21 -62.41 17.03
CA SER A 458 -15.56 -62.25 17.57
C SER A 458 -15.48 -61.74 19.01
N GLY A 459 -16.25 -60.72 19.32
CA GLY A 459 -16.54 -60.38 20.70
C GLY A 459 -16.61 -58.87 20.97
N MET A 460 -17.74 -58.25 20.60
CA MET A 460 -18.41 -57.21 21.38
C MET A 460 -19.73 -56.88 20.69
N THR A 461 -20.78 -57.60 21.09
CA THR A 461 -22.16 -57.25 20.87
C THR A 461 -22.57 -56.21 21.92
N GLY A 462 -23.13 -55.10 21.47
CA GLY A 462 -23.88 -54.21 22.33
C GLY A 462 -23.41 -52.76 22.31
N MET A 463 -23.69 -52.04 21.23
CA MET A 463 -23.99 -50.59 21.28
C MET A 463 -25.07 -50.27 20.27
N ASP A 464 -26.11 -49.70 20.84
CA ASP A 464 -27.38 -49.26 20.30
C ASP A 464 -27.22 -48.42 19.02
N SER A 465 -27.90 -48.83 17.93
CA SER A 465 -28.01 -48.08 16.68
C SER A 465 -29.04 -46.98 16.78
N GLY A 466 -28.84 -46.04 17.70
CA GLY A 466 -29.67 -44.88 17.88
C GLY A 466 -28.84 -43.59 17.87
N GLN A 467 -29.04 -42.78 16.84
CA GLN A 467 -28.53 -41.41 16.70
C GLN A 467 -27.10 -41.24 16.12
N MET A 468 -26.93 -41.54 14.85
CA MET A 468 -26.03 -40.80 13.99
C MET A 468 -26.84 -40.14 12.84
N GLN A 469 -27.70 -39.22 13.20
CA GLN A 469 -28.23 -38.21 12.29
C GLN A 469 -27.58 -36.87 12.69
N GLY A 470 -26.76 -36.29 11.80
CA GLY A 470 -26.26 -34.93 11.94
C GLY A 470 -24.75 -34.78 12.21
N MET A 471 -23.88 -35.51 11.53
CA MET A 471 -22.62 -34.93 11.16
C MET A 471 -22.82 -34.26 9.81
N ASP A 472 -23.26 -32.99 9.83
CA ASP A 472 -23.01 -32.09 8.70
C ASP A 472 -21.55 -32.26 8.30
N SER A 473 -21.32 -32.63 7.05
CA SER A 473 -19.99 -32.66 6.48
C SER A 473 -19.45 -31.23 6.61
N ALA A 474 -18.64 -30.99 7.65
CA ALA A 474 -18.07 -29.69 7.91
C ALA A 474 -17.43 -29.22 6.61
N ASN A 475 -17.88 -28.05 6.09
CA ASN A 475 -17.29 -27.47 4.90
C ASN A 475 -15.76 -27.37 5.13
N PRO A 476 -14.92 -28.09 4.35
CA PRO A 476 -13.46 -28.10 4.57
C PRO A 476 -12.83 -26.72 4.43
N LEU A 477 -13.60 -25.75 3.88
CA LEU A 477 -13.21 -24.35 3.74
C LEU A 477 -13.86 -23.43 4.79
N ALA A 478 -14.46 -23.98 5.86
CA ALA A 478 -15.04 -23.16 6.93
C ALA A 478 -13.98 -22.29 7.63
N VAL A 479 -12.76 -22.80 7.77
CA VAL A 479 -11.62 -22.11 8.37
C VAL A 479 -10.56 -21.86 7.30
N PRO A 480 -9.88 -20.69 7.30
CA PRO A 480 -8.78 -20.42 6.38
C PRO A 480 -7.67 -21.47 6.47
N SER A 481 -7.15 -21.92 5.33
CA SER A 481 -6.00 -22.85 5.30
C SER A 481 -4.83 -22.26 6.07
N THR A 482 -4.14 -23.04 6.88
CA THR A 482 -2.91 -22.64 7.58
C THR A 482 -1.65 -23.04 6.80
N THR A 483 -1.80 -23.77 5.70
CA THR A 483 -0.67 -24.19 4.86
C THR A 483 -0.17 -23.03 4.04
N VAL A 484 1.12 -22.73 4.14
CA VAL A 484 1.80 -21.74 3.29
C VAL A 484 2.38 -22.44 2.07
N ARG A 485 2.16 -21.87 0.87
CA ARG A 485 2.60 -22.46 -0.40
C ARG A 485 3.30 -21.43 -1.25
N HIS A 486 4.62 -21.41 -1.21
CA HIS A 486 5.41 -20.55 -2.07
C HIS A 486 5.44 -21.01 -3.53
N ALA A 487 5.10 -20.14 -4.46
CA ALA A 487 5.20 -20.39 -5.88
C ALA A 487 6.68 -20.50 -6.31
N ARG A 488 6.96 -21.25 -7.39
CA ARG A 488 8.34 -21.36 -7.94
C ARG A 488 8.95 -20.02 -8.31
N THR A 489 8.14 -19.05 -8.69
CA THR A 489 8.54 -17.69 -9.05
C THR A 489 9.07 -16.89 -7.86
N GLU A 490 8.67 -17.23 -6.64
CA GLU A 490 9.14 -16.60 -5.39
C GLU A 490 10.56 -17.01 -4.99
N TYR A 491 11.12 -18.04 -5.65
CA TYR A 491 12.53 -18.43 -5.51
C TYR A 491 13.45 -17.73 -6.51
N GLY A 492 12.91 -16.78 -7.27
CA GLY A 492 13.65 -16.00 -8.25
C GLY A 492 14.35 -14.78 -7.66
N PRO A 493 15.13 -14.06 -8.49
CA PRO A 493 15.92 -12.89 -8.05
C PRO A 493 15.09 -11.65 -7.72
N GLY A 494 13.77 -11.71 -7.89
CA GLY A 494 12.82 -10.64 -7.56
C GLY A 494 12.28 -10.71 -6.13
N THR A 495 12.70 -11.71 -5.33
CA THR A 495 12.19 -11.93 -3.97
C THR A 495 13.36 -12.12 -3.01
N ASP A 496 13.42 -11.28 -1.98
CA ASP A 496 14.47 -11.35 -0.95
C ASP A 496 14.10 -12.27 0.21
N MET A 497 12.82 -12.37 0.54
CA MET A 497 12.33 -13.00 1.75
C MET A 497 11.10 -13.87 1.45
N ARG A 498 10.94 -14.93 2.21
CA ARG A 498 9.75 -15.80 2.27
C ARG A 498 9.48 -16.13 3.72
N VAL A 499 8.21 -16.14 4.10
CA VAL A 499 7.78 -16.36 5.48
C VAL A 499 6.99 -17.66 5.58
N ASP A 500 7.64 -18.71 6.05
CA ASP A 500 7.02 -20.04 6.18
C ASP A 500 6.04 -20.14 7.38
N MET A 501 6.19 -19.27 8.39
CA MET A 501 5.36 -19.24 9.59
C MET A 501 4.81 -17.83 9.85
N PRO A 502 3.88 -17.35 9.02
CA PRO A 502 3.36 -15.99 9.16
C PRO A 502 2.51 -15.81 10.42
N ARG A 503 2.50 -14.57 10.93
CA ARG A 503 1.62 -14.18 12.03
C ARG A 503 0.19 -14.03 11.53
N THR A 504 -0.78 -14.55 12.27
CA THR A 504 -2.21 -14.41 11.95
C THR A 504 -2.94 -13.47 12.89
N ALA A 505 -2.26 -12.93 13.92
CA ALA A 505 -2.84 -12.02 14.88
C ALA A 505 -3.30 -10.72 14.19
N LEU A 506 -4.55 -10.33 14.45
CA LEU A 506 -5.16 -9.09 13.96
C LEU A 506 -5.22 -8.00 15.03
N ASP A 507 -4.82 -8.31 16.26
CA ASP A 507 -4.77 -7.42 17.43
C ASP A 507 -3.42 -6.72 17.60
N ASP A 508 -2.47 -6.94 16.68
CA ASP A 508 -1.18 -6.24 16.66
C ASP A 508 -1.33 -4.85 16.02
N PRO A 509 -1.13 -3.75 16.78
CA PRO A 509 -1.22 -2.40 16.24
C PRO A 509 -0.07 -2.04 15.28
N GLY A 510 0.95 -2.88 15.20
CA GLY A 510 2.12 -2.71 14.34
C GLY A 510 3.30 -2.01 15.00
N ILE A 511 4.37 -1.94 14.21
CA ILE A 511 5.65 -1.38 14.66
C ILE A 511 5.51 0.07 15.12
N GLY A 512 6.16 0.41 16.25
CA GLY A 512 6.15 1.75 16.84
C GLY A 512 4.87 2.12 17.59
N LEU A 513 3.85 1.23 17.61
CA LEU A 513 2.60 1.41 18.33
C LEU A 513 2.42 0.43 19.48
N ARG A 514 3.16 -0.68 19.47
CA ARG A 514 3.14 -1.65 20.58
C ARG A 514 3.71 -1.02 21.85
N ASN A 515 3.04 -1.22 22.97
CA ASN A 515 3.48 -0.80 24.30
C ASN A 515 3.78 0.72 24.43
N ASN A 516 3.15 1.56 23.60
CA ASN A 516 3.33 3.01 23.62
C ASN A 516 2.48 3.73 24.72
N GLY A 517 1.77 2.96 25.56
CA GLY A 517 0.91 3.48 26.63
C GLY A 517 -0.45 4.02 26.14
N ARG A 518 -0.78 3.88 24.86
CA ARG A 518 -2.04 4.31 24.25
C ARG A 518 -2.87 3.11 23.79
N ARG A 519 -4.19 3.23 23.84
CA ARG A 519 -5.09 2.26 23.21
C ARG A 519 -5.10 2.56 21.69
N VAL A 520 -4.52 1.69 20.90
CA VAL A 520 -4.45 1.81 19.44
C VAL A 520 -5.52 0.93 18.80
N LEU A 521 -6.16 1.43 17.73
CA LEU A 521 -7.09 0.66 16.92
C LEU A 521 -6.34 -0.47 16.19
N THR A 522 -6.93 -1.67 16.19
CA THR A 522 -6.40 -2.84 15.48
C THR A 522 -7.47 -3.42 14.54
N LEU A 523 -7.06 -4.30 13.62
CA LEU A 523 -8.02 -4.98 12.74
C LEU A 523 -8.99 -5.87 13.53
N ALA A 524 -8.57 -6.43 14.65
CA ALA A 524 -9.40 -7.25 15.53
C ALA A 524 -10.51 -6.46 16.24
N ASP A 525 -10.38 -5.14 16.35
CA ASP A 525 -11.40 -4.27 16.96
C ASP A 525 -12.56 -3.96 16.01
N LEU A 526 -12.39 -4.19 14.71
CA LEU A 526 -13.33 -3.77 13.69
C LEU A 526 -14.42 -4.81 13.47
N HIS A 527 -15.66 -4.42 13.71
CA HIS A 527 -16.83 -5.26 13.48
C HIS A 527 -17.88 -4.47 12.69
N THR A 528 -18.19 -4.91 11.47
CA THR A 528 -19.28 -4.30 10.68
C THR A 528 -20.63 -4.85 11.16
N PRO A 529 -21.59 -4.00 11.59
CA PRO A 529 -22.91 -4.42 11.99
C PRO A 529 -23.66 -5.15 10.86
N GLY A 530 -24.53 -6.10 11.23
CA GLY A 530 -25.38 -6.82 10.27
C GLY A 530 -24.72 -8.03 9.60
N GLY A 531 -23.45 -8.29 9.84
CA GLY A 531 -22.75 -9.45 9.29
C GLY A 531 -22.30 -9.30 7.83
N PRO A 532 -21.89 -10.41 7.18
CA PRO A 532 -21.43 -10.40 5.79
C PRO A 532 -22.58 -10.08 4.82
N MET A 533 -22.24 -9.46 3.68
CA MET A 533 -23.24 -9.19 2.62
C MET A 533 -23.75 -10.49 1.97
N ASP A 534 -22.87 -11.47 1.84
CA ASP A 534 -23.15 -12.78 1.30
C ASP A 534 -22.93 -13.82 2.39
N PRO A 535 -23.98 -14.49 2.87
CA PRO A 535 -23.88 -15.46 3.96
C PRO A 535 -23.27 -16.81 3.53
N ARG A 536 -23.01 -17.00 2.23
CA ARG A 536 -22.41 -18.24 1.73
C ARG A 536 -20.96 -18.36 2.22
N GLY A 537 -20.53 -19.56 2.54
CA GLY A 537 -19.12 -19.87 2.73
C GLY A 537 -18.34 -19.83 1.40
N PRO A 538 -17.00 -19.78 1.45
CA PRO A 538 -16.18 -19.78 0.25
C PRO A 538 -16.24 -21.13 -0.48
N GLY A 539 -16.30 -21.08 -1.82
CA GLY A 539 -16.22 -22.26 -2.69
C GLY A 539 -14.79 -22.68 -3.01
N ARG A 540 -13.80 -21.79 -2.84
CA ARG A 540 -12.35 -22.04 -2.98
C ARG A 540 -11.53 -20.99 -2.28
N GLU A 541 -10.24 -21.26 -2.16
CA GLU A 541 -9.25 -20.32 -1.66
C GLU A 541 -8.28 -19.90 -2.77
N VAL A 542 -7.85 -18.64 -2.71
CA VAL A 542 -6.77 -18.07 -3.54
C VAL A 542 -5.74 -17.51 -2.58
N GLU A 543 -4.54 -18.05 -2.61
CA GLU A 543 -3.40 -17.60 -1.83
C GLU A 543 -2.50 -16.73 -2.71
N LEU A 544 -2.11 -15.57 -2.24
CA LEU A 544 -1.23 -14.63 -2.92
C LEU A 544 -0.18 -14.10 -1.95
N HIS A 545 1.05 -14.05 -2.42
CA HIS A 545 2.20 -13.59 -1.67
C HIS A 545 2.64 -12.20 -2.12
N LEU A 546 2.68 -11.25 -1.21
CA LEU A 546 3.26 -9.93 -1.44
C LEU A 546 4.77 -10.07 -1.31
N THR A 547 5.49 -9.87 -2.39
CA THR A 547 6.91 -10.16 -2.53
C THR A 547 7.68 -8.94 -3.02
N GLY A 548 8.98 -8.91 -2.76
CA GLY A 548 9.82 -7.80 -3.20
C GLY A 548 11.31 -8.09 -3.10
N ASN A 549 12.09 -7.27 -3.78
CA ASN A 549 13.53 -7.23 -3.66
C ASN A 549 13.95 -5.80 -3.35
N MET A 550 14.39 -5.58 -2.10
CA MET A 550 14.76 -4.26 -1.60
C MET A 550 15.96 -3.67 -2.34
N GLU A 551 16.98 -4.49 -2.66
CA GLU A 551 18.18 -4.01 -3.36
C GLU A 551 17.88 -3.50 -4.78
N ARG A 552 16.93 -4.17 -5.47
CA ARG A 552 16.54 -3.82 -6.85
C ARG A 552 15.36 -2.87 -6.91
N TYR A 553 14.77 -2.59 -5.77
CA TYR A 553 13.52 -1.86 -5.64
C TYR A 553 12.46 -2.41 -6.59
N THR A 554 12.21 -3.71 -6.50
CA THR A 554 11.16 -4.39 -7.27
C THR A 554 10.11 -4.93 -6.30
N TRP A 555 8.86 -4.69 -6.61
CA TRP A 555 7.72 -5.15 -5.84
C TRP A 555 6.84 -6.01 -6.72
N SER A 556 6.24 -7.04 -6.16
CA SER A 556 5.54 -8.03 -6.96
C SER A 556 4.49 -8.79 -6.14
N ILE A 557 3.68 -9.58 -6.83
CA ILE A 557 2.79 -10.57 -6.20
C ILE A 557 3.23 -11.93 -6.75
N ASP A 558 3.41 -12.93 -5.87
CA ASP A 558 3.91 -14.29 -6.20
C ASP A 558 5.26 -14.25 -6.98
N GLY A 559 6.14 -13.31 -6.65
CA GLY A 559 7.45 -13.14 -7.30
C GLY A 559 7.40 -12.58 -8.73
N LEU A 560 6.24 -12.14 -9.21
CA LEU A 560 6.04 -11.61 -10.57
C LEU A 560 5.52 -10.17 -10.53
N GLU A 561 6.29 -9.26 -11.12
CA GLU A 561 5.87 -7.88 -11.37
C GLU A 561 4.69 -7.82 -12.34
N PHE A 562 3.89 -6.76 -12.27
CA PHE A 562 2.85 -6.47 -13.27
C PHE A 562 3.43 -6.47 -14.70
N GLY A 563 2.68 -7.01 -15.65
CA GLY A 563 3.13 -7.20 -17.04
C GLY A 563 3.89 -8.51 -17.29
N LYS A 564 4.46 -9.14 -16.25
CA LYS A 564 5.04 -10.50 -16.30
C LYS A 564 4.11 -11.55 -15.73
N SER A 565 3.08 -11.14 -15.02
CA SER A 565 2.12 -11.99 -14.34
C SER A 565 0.86 -12.23 -15.17
N LYS A 566 0.17 -13.33 -14.88
CA LYS A 566 -1.16 -13.61 -15.44
C LYS A 566 -2.23 -12.97 -14.54
N PRO A 567 -3.39 -12.59 -15.09
CA PRO A 567 -4.54 -12.16 -14.29
C PRO A 567 -4.98 -13.25 -13.30
N VAL A 568 -5.52 -12.83 -12.17
CA VAL A 568 -6.26 -13.71 -11.25
C VAL A 568 -7.70 -13.81 -11.75
N HIS A 569 -8.20 -15.03 -11.95
CA HIS A 569 -9.54 -15.24 -12.45
C HIS A 569 -10.52 -15.56 -11.31
N PHE A 570 -11.60 -14.79 -11.22
CA PHE A 570 -12.78 -15.06 -10.42
C PHE A 570 -13.94 -15.44 -11.33
N ARG A 571 -14.73 -16.43 -10.92
CA ARG A 571 -15.94 -16.79 -11.65
C ARG A 571 -17.08 -15.89 -11.19
N HIS A 572 -17.82 -15.32 -12.13
CA HIS A 572 -18.95 -14.46 -11.77
C HIS A 572 -19.94 -15.18 -10.86
N GLY A 573 -20.31 -14.54 -9.77
CA GLY A 573 -21.21 -15.06 -8.74
C GLY A 573 -20.56 -16.03 -7.74
N GLU A 574 -19.27 -16.36 -7.88
CA GLU A 574 -18.59 -17.16 -6.85
C GLU A 574 -18.34 -16.36 -5.57
N ARG A 575 -18.34 -17.09 -4.46
CA ARG A 575 -17.84 -16.64 -3.17
C ARG A 575 -16.52 -17.33 -2.92
N LEU A 576 -15.43 -16.58 -2.79
CA LEU A 576 -14.10 -17.13 -2.59
C LEU A 576 -13.40 -16.49 -1.40
N ARG A 577 -12.47 -17.23 -0.82
CA ARG A 577 -11.53 -16.71 0.18
C ARG A 577 -10.24 -16.31 -0.50
N VAL A 578 -9.77 -15.13 -0.18
CA VAL A 578 -8.43 -14.68 -0.52
C VAL A 578 -7.57 -14.71 0.73
N ILE A 579 -6.37 -15.23 0.59
CA ILE A 579 -5.36 -15.27 1.64
C ILE A 579 -4.17 -14.45 1.15
N LEU A 580 -3.81 -13.41 1.88
CA LEU A 580 -2.63 -12.60 1.62
C LEU A 580 -1.52 -12.93 2.60
N HIS A 581 -0.34 -13.20 2.09
CA HIS A 581 0.90 -13.31 2.85
C HIS A 581 1.80 -12.13 2.53
N ASN A 582 2.36 -11.49 3.53
CA ASN A 582 3.39 -10.47 3.31
C ASN A 582 4.78 -11.04 3.57
N ASP A 583 5.46 -11.37 2.48
CA ASP A 583 6.84 -11.86 2.45
C ASP A 583 7.84 -10.71 2.26
N THR A 584 7.54 -9.53 2.82
CA THR A 584 8.40 -8.34 2.76
C THR A 584 8.56 -7.69 4.13
N MET A 585 9.48 -6.75 4.23
CA MET A 585 9.71 -6.00 5.46
C MET A 585 8.82 -4.76 5.61
N MET A 586 8.01 -4.41 4.61
CA MET A 586 7.14 -3.24 4.64
C MET A 586 5.67 -3.61 4.78
N THR A 587 4.88 -2.72 5.36
CA THR A 587 3.41 -2.87 5.38
C THR A 587 2.84 -2.45 4.04
N HIS A 588 1.95 -3.26 3.46
CA HIS A 588 1.30 -2.98 2.18
C HIS A 588 -0.20 -2.77 2.35
N PRO A 589 -0.74 -1.59 2.05
CA PRO A 589 -2.19 -1.38 1.98
C PRO A 589 -2.70 -1.93 0.65
N MET A 590 -3.35 -3.08 0.68
CA MET A 590 -3.81 -3.79 -0.51
C MET A 590 -5.25 -3.39 -0.84
N HIS A 591 -5.45 -2.89 -2.06
CA HIS A 591 -6.74 -2.43 -2.56
C HIS A 591 -7.21 -3.27 -3.76
N LEU A 592 -8.40 -3.86 -3.63
CA LEU A 592 -9.11 -4.57 -4.69
C LEU A 592 -10.24 -3.70 -5.21
N HIS A 593 -10.22 -3.37 -6.51
CA HIS A 593 -11.26 -2.57 -7.14
C HIS A 593 -12.56 -3.34 -7.36
N GLY A 594 -13.68 -2.65 -7.36
CA GLY A 594 -14.99 -3.12 -7.80
C GLY A 594 -15.72 -4.09 -6.88
N MET A 595 -15.07 -4.58 -5.83
CA MET A 595 -15.62 -5.56 -4.90
C MET A 595 -15.20 -5.27 -3.46
N TRP A 596 -16.04 -5.69 -2.51
CA TRP A 596 -15.71 -5.60 -1.10
C TRP A 596 -14.81 -6.75 -0.64
N SER A 597 -13.87 -6.44 0.24
CA SER A 597 -13.08 -7.40 1.00
C SER A 597 -13.71 -7.56 2.39
N GLU A 598 -14.30 -8.70 2.66
CA GLU A 598 -14.89 -9.02 3.95
C GLU A 598 -13.87 -9.75 4.83
N LEU A 599 -13.17 -8.98 5.68
CA LEU A 599 -12.10 -9.45 6.56
C LEU A 599 -12.61 -10.55 7.48
N GLU A 600 -11.83 -11.62 7.62
CA GLU A 600 -12.09 -12.73 8.53
C GLU A 600 -11.07 -12.74 9.68
N SER A 601 -11.53 -13.21 10.85
CA SER A 601 -10.64 -13.63 11.93
C SER A 601 -9.86 -14.91 11.53
N PRO A 602 -8.77 -15.26 12.24
CA PRO A 602 -8.00 -16.48 11.93
C PRO A 602 -8.81 -17.78 11.96
N ASP A 603 -9.93 -17.79 12.67
CA ASP A 603 -10.87 -18.91 12.74
C ASP A 603 -12.03 -18.82 11.71
N GLY A 604 -11.94 -17.89 10.74
CA GLY A 604 -12.86 -17.79 9.61
C GLY A 604 -14.15 -17.03 9.89
N ARG A 605 -14.27 -16.34 11.03
CA ARG A 605 -15.45 -15.52 11.33
C ARG A 605 -15.33 -14.16 10.66
N PHE A 606 -16.41 -13.68 10.05
CA PHE A 606 -16.49 -12.32 9.53
C PHE A 606 -16.24 -11.28 10.62
N LEU A 607 -15.42 -10.30 10.31
CA LEU A 607 -15.11 -9.14 11.16
C LEU A 607 -15.64 -7.84 10.55
N ALA A 608 -15.03 -7.38 9.48
CA ALA A 608 -15.35 -6.08 8.91
C ALA A 608 -15.26 -6.07 7.39
N ARG A 609 -16.06 -5.21 6.78
CA ARG A 609 -16.03 -4.94 5.33
C ARG A 609 -15.06 -3.81 5.07
N ARG A 610 -14.13 -4.03 4.14
CA ARG A 610 -13.05 -3.10 3.80
C ARG A 610 -12.88 -2.99 2.29
N HIS A 611 -12.36 -1.87 1.81
CA HIS A 611 -11.86 -1.77 0.43
C HIS A 611 -10.32 -1.74 0.37
N THR A 612 -9.65 -1.42 1.47
CA THR A 612 -8.19 -1.43 1.58
C THR A 612 -7.76 -2.18 2.85
N LEU A 613 -6.87 -3.14 2.72
CA LEU A 613 -6.39 -3.98 3.83
C LEU A 613 -4.90 -3.79 4.02
N PRO A 614 -4.43 -3.19 5.14
CA PRO A 614 -3.01 -3.12 5.46
C PRO A 614 -2.50 -4.49 5.92
N VAL A 615 -1.51 -5.03 5.22
CA VAL A 615 -0.86 -6.30 5.54
C VAL A 615 0.53 -6.02 6.09
N GLN A 616 0.75 -6.26 7.39
CA GLN A 616 2.02 -6.00 8.06
C GLN A 616 3.11 -7.00 7.62
N PRO A 617 4.41 -6.70 7.83
CA PRO A 617 5.49 -7.67 7.58
C PRO A 617 5.23 -9.01 8.26
N ALA A 618 5.52 -10.10 7.56
CA ALA A 618 5.29 -11.48 8.02
C ALA A 618 3.87 -11.76 8.52
N GLN A 619 2.88 -10.99 8.08
CA GLN A 619 1.47 -11.22 8.40
C GLN A 619 0.78 -12.02 7.30
N ARG A 620 -0.11 -12.90 7.74
CA ARG A 620 -1.09 -13.59 6.92
C ARG A 620 -2.48 -13.16 7.37
N LEU A 621 -3.30 -12.70 6.45
CA LEU A 621 -4.71 -12.42 6.69
C LEU A 621 -5.57 -13.03 5.59
N SER A 622 -6.85 -13.26 5.90
CA SER A 622 -7.84 -13.74 4.94
C SER A 622 -9.06 -12.85 4.91
N PHE A 623 -9.70 -12.82 3.76
CA PHE A 623 -10.98 -12.15 3.56
C PHE A 623 -11.80 -12.86 2.50
N LEU A 624 -13.10 -12.69 2.57
CA LEU A 624 -14.04 -13.21 1.58
C LEU A 624 -14.37 -12.15 0.54
N VAL A 625 -14.50 -12.59 -0.70
CA VAL A 625 -14.95 -11.78 -1.83
C VAL A 625 -16.12 -12.46 -2.50
N THR A 626 -17.19 -11.72 -2.77
CA THR A 626 -18.24 -12.14 -3.71
C THR A 626 -17.92 -11.51 -5.07
N ALA A 627 -17.65 -12.33 -6.07
CA ALA A 627 -17.28 -11.90 -7.41
C ALA A 627 -18.53 -11.54 -8.22
N ASP A 628 -19.24 -10.49 -7.85
CA ASP A 628 -20.53 -10.06 -8.43
C ASP A 628 -20.39 -8.95 -9.49
N ALA A 629 -19.18 -8.43 -9.68
CA ALA A 629 -18.87 -7.35 -10.61
C ALA A 629 -18.11 -7.88 -11.82
N LEU A 630 -18.81 -8.16 -12.93
CA LEU A 630 -18.18 -8.54 -14.21
C LEU A 630 -17.20 -7.49 -14.69
N GLY A 631 -16.03 -7.91 -15.18
CA GLY A 631 -15.05 -7.02 -15.79
C GLY A 631 -13.61 -7.33 -15.45
N ARG A 632 -12.75 -6.34 -15.72
CA ARG A 632 -11.32 -6.37 -15.45
C ARG A 632 -11.01 -5.33 -14.40
N TRP A 633 -10.43 -5.74 -13.29
CA TRP A 633 -10.25 -4.91 -12.12
C TRP A 633 -8.78 -4.83 -11.73
N ALA A 634 -8.39 -3.70 -11.17
CA ALA A 634 -7.07 -3.54 -10.56
C ALA A 634 -7.07 -4.14 -9.15
N TRP A 635 -5.95 -4.76 -8.79
CA TRP A 635 -5.63 -5.13 -7.41
C TRP A 635 -4.17 -4.81 -7.15
N HIS A 636 -3.92 -3.89 -6.24
CA HIS A 636 -2.57 -3.36 -6.07
C HIS A 636 -2.28 -2.90 -4.63
N CYS A 637 -0.99 -2.75 -4.34
CA CYS A 637 -0.54 -2.01 -3.17
C CYS A 637 -0.81 -0.52 -3.38
N HIS A 638 -1.39 0.15 -2.39
CA HIS A 638 -1.71 1.58 -2.49
C HIS A 638 -0.52 2.49 -2.14
N LEU A 639 0.65 1.96 -1.76
CA LEU A 639 1.90 2.70 -1.85
C LEU A 639 2.23 2.87 -3.33
N MET A 640 2.13 4.11 -3.83
CA MET A 640 2.21 4.39 -5.27
C MET A 640 3.53 3.91 -5.89
N LEU A 641 4.67 4.09 -5.20
CA LEU A 641 5.97 3.66 -5.67
C LEU A 641 6.09 2.13 -5.74
N HIS A 642 5.40 1.39 -4.85
CA HIS A 642 5.32 -0.08 -4.90
C HIS A 642 4.45 -0.56 -6.05
N MET A 643 3.32 0.11 -6.30
CA MET A 643 2.44 -0.17 -7.43
C MET A 643 3.20 -0.02 -8.74
N ASP A 644 3.89 1.12 -8.95
CA ASP A 644 4.69 1.38 -10.16
C ASP A 644 5.90 0.44 -10.29
N ALA A 645 6.48 0.01 -9.16
CA ALA A 645 7.56 -0.96 -9.17
C ALA A 645 7.13 -2.39 -9.43
N GLY A 646 5.79 -2.65 -9.53
CA GLY A 646 5.23 -3.91 -10.00
C GLY A 646 4.26 -4.64 -9.08
N MET A 647 3.94 -4.12 -7.86
CA MET A 647 2.97 -4.74 -6.93
C MET A 647 1.53 -4.43 -7.35
N PHE A 648 1.19 -4.96 -8.51
CA PHE A 648 -0.10 -4.80 -9.16
C PHE A 648 -0.51 -6.13 -9.82
N ARG A 649 -1.79 -6.44 -9.79
CA ARG A 649 -2.37 -7.61 -10.42
C ARG A 649 -3.70 -7.23 -11.08
N GLU A 650 -3.95 -7.77 -12.26
CA GLU A 650 -5.27 -7.74 -12.86
C GLU A 650 -6.14 -8.86 -12.30
N VAL A 651 -7.37 -8.55 -11.95
CA VAL A 651 -8.42 -9.52 -11.60
C VAL A 651 -9.46 -9.52 -12.71
N VAL A 652 -9.77 -10.70 -13.24
CA VAL A 652 -10.80 -10.87 -14.27
C VAL A 652 -11.97 -11.63 -13.67
N VAL A 653 -13.12 -10.97 -13.61
CA VAL A 653 -14.40 -11.59 -13.23
C VAL A 653 -15.19 -11.92 -14.48
N SER A 654 -15.39 -13.22 -14.79
CA SER A 654 -16.03 -13.70 -16.02
C SER A 654 -16.90 -14.95 -15.82
#